data_95b494662498d3addcca35f492f4f06d
#
_entry.id   95b494662498d3addcca35f492f4f06d
#
_cell.length_a   1.000
_cell.length_b   1.000
_cell.length_c   1.000
_cell.angle_alpha   90.00
_cell.angle_beta   90.00
_cell.angle_gamma   90.00
#
_symmetry.space_group_name_H-M   'P 1'
#
loop_
_entity.id
_entity.type
_entity.pdbx_description
1 polymer ?
#
loop_
_entity_poly.entity_id
_entity_poly.type
_entity_poly.pdbx_seq_one_letter_code
_entity_poly.pdbx_strand_id
1 'polypeptide(L)'
;MESGDTASSWRFDDGEPIVFSEEEIVVGEGAADASGDEDFGSENLGISLYANTVVPGTGITIPSYVRRPVGATRIGIDVSEHNGRIDWQAVKRAGVEFAIIRCGYGQDYESQHDDRWLDNVRGATAAGIPYGVYLYSYADTVAKAKGEASHIIRLLRESNCKPEFPIYYDLEESSLESSRKVPLLAEMAFTFCSEVSRAGYTPAVYANTNWFNNYLTDPVFDAWGRWVAQYNSVCTYKGTYQMWQCTSDGYLAGLSGNNGRVDLNYELNNSSGHLASKTGLQMINGDMYYLDGAGNKKTGWQTAGRNTYYFGSDGVMLRGEQTIDGRKLSFNQAGALEGYWAKAGGTWYLRDQNGKNKTGWQHVKGSWYYLDPESGRMKTGWLQQGGNWYYLNGSGAMVTGWVKAGGKDYYLRPSSGIMVTGKQTIGGKAYTFDSSGALVVNTTPRWVKSGGAWYLRSPEGKNLTGWQKVSGTWYYLNGSGIMQTGWLKLGKTWYYLKGSGAMAEGWAKVRGSWYYLNPGSGAMATGWKSVGGTWYYLNGSGAMKTGWLKLGKTWYYLKGSGAMAEGWQKVSGAWYYLNPGSGSMKTGWLKLGKTWYYLSGSGAMRTGWQKIGGTWYYFRGSGAMVADEAVTIGGKTYRFSASGAWI
;
A
#
# COMPACT_ATOMS: atom_id res chain seq x y z
N MET A 1 2.67 -20.01 -7.91
CA MET A 1 3.93 -19.79 -8.64
C MET A 1 4.83 -19.04 -7.71
N GLU A 2 5.78 -19.73 -7.26
CA GLU A 2 6.60 -19.53 -6.10
C GLU A 2 7.69 -18.55 -6.41
N SER A 3 7.76 -17.52 -5.60
CA SER A 3 8.98 -16.76 -5.46
C SER A 3 9.92 -17.62 -4.61
N GLY A 4 11.05 -17.96 -5.19
CA GLY A 4 12.04 -18.76 -4.51
C GLY A 4 12.56 -18.10 -3.24
N ASP A 5 13.02 -18.94 -2.40
CA ASP A 5 13.57 -18.92 -1.06
C ASP A 5 14.72 -17.90 -0.77
N THR A 6 14.77 -16.78 -1.46
CA THR A 6 15.79 -15.75 -1.25
C THR A 6 15.31 -14.55 -0.41
N ALA A 7 14.04 -14.55 0.02
CA ALA A 7 13.41 -13.32 0.50
C ALA A 7 13.35 -13.16 2.02
N SER A 8 13.81 -14.13 2.83
CA SER A 8 13.59 -14.08 4.29
C SER A 8 14.81 -14.37 5.15
N SER A 9 15.97 -14.57 4.55
CA SER A 9 17.23 -14.67 5.31
C SER A 9 17.62 -13.26 5.79
N TRP A 10 18.17 -13.15 7.01
CA TRP A 10 18.70 -11.87 7.50
C TRP A 10 19.80 -11.25 6.62
N ARG A 11 20.22 -11.96 5.58
CA ARG A 11 21.12 -11.49 4.50
C ARG A 11 20.40 -10.68 3.43
N PHE A 12 19.08 -10.79 3.34
CA PHE A 12 18.27 -10.14 2.33
C PHE A 12 17.01 -9.57 2.97
N ASP A 13 16.69 -8.32 2.69
CA ASP A 13 15.43 -7.69 2.98
C ASP A 13 14.69 -7.50 1.65
N ASP A 14 13.50 -8.13 1.51
CA ASP A 14 12.71 -8.13 0.27
C ASP A 14 13.48 -8.54 -1.02
N GLY A 15 14.45 -9.46 -0.90
CA GLY A 15 15.23 -9.94 -2.03
C GLY A 15 16.47 -9.10 -2.37
N GLU A 16 16.74 -8.01 -1.63
CA GLU A 16 17.95 -7.19 -1.75
C GLU A 16 18.95 -7.54 -0.64
N PRO A 17 20.26 -7.60 -0.93
CA PRO A 17 21.27 -7.87 0.08
C PRO A 17 21.25 -6.81 1.19
N ILE A 18 21.20 -7.22 2.45
CA ILE A 18 21.37 -6.29 3.59
C ILE A 18 22.84 -5.89 3.62
N VAL A 19 23.12 -4.65 3.24
CA VAL A 19 24.44 -4.03 3.37
C VAL A 19 24.49 -3.37 4.75
N PHE A 20 25.28 -3.92 5.65
CA PHE A 20 25.51 -3.29 6.95
C PHE A 20 26.20 -1.94 6.75
N SER A 21 25.71 -0.88 7.39
CA SER A 21 26.35 0.44 7.39
C SER A 21 27.73 0.35 8.07
N GLU A 22 28.67 1.17 7.64
CA GLU A 22 30.04 1.20 8.18
C GLU A 22 30.13 1.45 9.70
N GLU A 23 29.05 1.91 10.34
CA GLU A 23 28.98 2.14 11.79
C GLU A 23 28.93 0.88 12.64
N GLU A 24 28.65 -0.31 12.08
CA GLU A 24 28.69 -1.59 12.80
C GLU A 24 30.05 -2.29 12.75
N ILE A 25 31.00 -1.78 12.00
CA ILE A 25 32.39 -2.29 11.96
C ILE A 25 33.20 -1.53 13.02
N VAL A 26 33.17 -1.99 14.25
CA VAL A 26 34.06 -1.46 15.29
C VAL A 26 35.48 -1.92 14.98
N VAL A 27 36.22 -1.08 14.30
CA VAL A 27 37.71 -1.21 14.21
C VAL A 27 38.26 -0.78 15.55
N GLY A 28 38.83 -1.72 16.30
CA GLY A 28 39.53 -1.42 17.54
C GLY A 28 40.67 -0.41 17.29
N GLU A 29 40.66 0.67 18.07
CA GLU A 29 41.65 1.71 18.04
C GLU A 29 43.06 1.16 18.28
N GLY A 30 43.92 1.42 17.33
CA GLY A 30 45.39 1.30 17.43
C GLY A 30 46.03 2.42 16.61
N ALA A 31 46.47 3.44 17.34
CA ALA A 31 47.04 4.72 16.92
C ALA A 31 47.82 4.79 15.61
N ALA A 32 47.58 5.83 14.78
CA ALA A 32 48.50 6.93 14.51
C ALA A 32 48.09 7.72 13.25
N ASP A 33 48.02 8.99 13.45
CA ASP A 33 48.00 10.18 12.61
C ASP A 33 48.59 10.09 11.21
N ALA A 34 47.88 10.58 10.19
CA ALA A 34 48.36 11.52 9.17
C ALA A 34 47.28 11.85 8.11
N SER A 35 47.14 13.15 7.96
CA SER A 35 46.38 13.93 6.98
C SER A 35 46.56 13.59 5.51
N GLY A 36 45.48 13.74 4.70
CA GLY A 36 45.60 13.92 3.25
C GLY A 36 44.32 13.66 2.49
N ASP A 37 43.64 14.73 2.10
CA ASP A 37 42.53 14.75 1.12
C ASP A 37 42.94 14.10 -0.20
N GLU A 38 42.06 13.27 -0.79
CA GLU A 38 41.76 13.31 -2.23
C GLU A 38 40.53 12.46 -2.57
N ASP A 39 39.63 13.09 -3.30
CA ASP A 39 38.36 12.64 -3.87
C ASP A 39 38.58 11.61 -5.01
N PHE A 40 37.96 10.43 -4.96
CA PHE A 40 37.76 9.59 -6.13
C PHE A 40 36.41 8.86 -6.10
N GLY A 41 35.68 9.11 -7.17
CA GLY A 41 34.33 8.58 -7.44
C GLY A 41 34.22 7.05 -7.43
N SER A 42 33.08 6.60 -6.94
CA SER A 42 32.67 5.20 -6.83
C SER A 42 32.13 4.66 -8.15
N GLU A 43 32.77 3.70 -8.75
CA GLU A 43 32.15 2.74 -9.66
C GLU A 43 31.99 1.39 -8.94
N ASN A 44 30.74 0.90 -8.90
CA ASN A 44 30.33 -0.36 -8.29
C ASN A 44 30.96 -1.55 -9.05
N LEU A 45 31.98 -2.15 -8.48
CA LEU A 45 32.44 -3.50 -8.76
C LEU A 45 32.47 -4.25 -7.42
N GLY A 46 31.56 -5.24 -7.24
CA GLY A 46 31.50 -6.11 -6.07
C GLY A 46 32.78 -6.93 -5.89
N ILE A 47 33.79 -6.33 -5.31
CA ILE A 47 35.03 -6.97 -4.91
C ILE A 47 35.07 -6.88 -3.38
N SER A 48 35.16 -8.04 -2.71
CA SER A 48 35.42 -8.12 -1.28
C SER A 48 36.69 -7.28 -1.00
N LEU A 49 36.57 -6.23 -0.20
CA LEU A 49 37.62 -5.32 0.19
C LEU A 49 38.71 -5.98 1.08
N TYR A 50 38.53 -7.26 1.45
CA TYR A 50 39.46 -7.99 2.31
C TYR A 50 40.09 -9.16 1.56
N ALA A 51 41.41 -9.29 1.67
CA ALA A 51 42.10 -10.48 1.19
C ALA A 51 41.64 -11.71 1.96
N ASN A 52 41.54 -12.85 1.28
CA ASN A 52 41.22 -14.12 1.92
C ASN A 52 42.52 -14.75 2.47
N THR A 53 42.43 -15.47 3.57
CA THR A 53 43.52 -16.24 4.17
C THR A 53 43.10 -17.70 4.36
N VAL A 54 44.05 -18.60 4.35
CA VAL A 54 43.82 -20.02 4.63
C VAL A 54 43.91 -20.22 6.13
N VAL A 55 42.91 -20.91 6.70
CA VAL A 55 42.96 -21.31 8.12
C VAL A 55 44.13 -22.25 8.33
N PRO A 56 45.05 -21.95 9.29
CA PRO A 56 46.24 -22.74 9.48
C PRO A 56 46.01 -24.23 9.66
N GLY A 57 46.70 -25.06 8.89
CA GLY A 57 46.56 -26.53 8.95
C GLY A 57 45.35 -27.09 8.19
N THR A 58 44.65 -26.28 7.45
CA THR A 58 43.44 -26.67 6.69
C THR A 58 43.52 -26.22 5.23
N GLY A 59 42.56 -26.72 4.41
CA GLY A 59 42.28 -26.17 3.06
C GLY A 59 41.11 -25.19 3.03
N ILE A 60 40.70 -24.67 4.19
CA ILE A 60 39.59 -23.75 4.35
C ILE A 60 40.08 -22.30 4.15
N THR A 61 39.50 -21.57 3.25
CA THR A 61 39.77 -20.16 3.05
C THR A 61 38.68 -19.31 3.74
N ILE A 62 39.13 -18.29 4.47
CA ILE A 62 38.26 -17.41 5.25
C ILE A 62 38.68 -15.93 4.98
N PRO A 63 37.74 -14.97 5.04
CA PRO A 63 38.09 -13.56 5.00
C PRO A 63 39.12 -13.22 6.08
N SER A 64 40.19 -12.47 5.72
CA SER A 64 41.36 -12.21 6.60
C SER A 64 41.05 -11.40 7.86
N TYR A 65 39.91 -10.74 7.91
CA TYR A 65 39.44 -10.03 9.10
C TYR A 65 38.91 -10.99 10.20
N VAL A 66 38.44 -12.18 9.86
CA VAL A 66 37.89 -13.13 10.83
C VAL A 66 39.02 -13.74 11.67
N ARG A 67 38.92 -13.60 12.97
CA ARG A 67 39.89 -14.15 13.93
C ARG A 67 39.32 -15.39 14.60
N ARG A 68 40.16 -16.43 14.70
CA ARG A 68 39.76 -17.61 15.50
C ARG A 68 39.53 -17.19 16.94
N PRO A 69 38.34 -17.43 17.52
CA PRO A 69 38.04 -16.99 18.87
C PRO A 69 38.84 -17.80 19.91
N VAL A 70 39.15 -17.16 21.04
CA VAL A 70 39.76 -17.84 22.17
C VAL A 70 38.77 -18.92 22.69
N GLY A 71 39.25 -20.16 22.89
CA GLY A 71 38.40 -21.28 23.28
C GLY A 71 37.70 -22.00 22.12
N ALA A 72 37.97 -21.63 20.88
CA ALA A 72 37.50 -22.40 19.73
C ALA A 72 38.12 -23.78 19.70
N THR A 73 37.27 -24.80 19.74
CA THR A 73 37.65 -26.23 19.78
C THR A 73 37.72 -26.80 18.37
N ARG A 74 36.73 -26.52 17.53
CA ARG A 74 36.60 -27.05 16.17
C ARG A 74 36.16 -25.96 15.18
N ILE A 75 36.48 -26.18 13.87
CA ILE A 75 35.94 -25.42 12.76
C ILE A 75 35.02 -26.30 11.91
N GLY A 76 33.87 -25.77 11.52
CA GLY A 76 32.89 -26.48 10.73
C GLY A 76 32.19 -25.60 9.73
N ILE A 77 31.25 -26.21 9.02
CA ILE A 77 30.41 -25.55 8.02
C ILE A 77 28.95 -25.73 8.37
N ASP A 78 28.07 -24.82 7.92
CA ASP A 78 26.66 -25.14 7.78
C ASP A 78 26.26 -25.13 6.33
N VAL A 79 25.33 -26.02 5.96
CA VAL A 79 25.00 -26.32 4.57
C VAL A 79 23.51 -26.58 4.36
N SER A 80 23.05 -26.24 3.15
CA SER A 80 21.72 -26.51 2.65
C SER A 80 21.78 -26.90 1.16
N GLU A 81 20.62 -27.06 0.52
CA GLU A 81 20.51 -27.27 -0.93
C GLU A 81 21.23 -26.21 -1.77
N HIS A 82 21.38 -24.98 -1.27
CA HIS A 82 22.05 -23.87 -1.96
C HIS A 82 23.55 -24.15 -2.19
N ASN A 83 24.16 -25.00 -1.41
CA ASN A 83 25.55 -25.42 -1.59
C ASN A 83 25.70 -26.49 -2.69
N GLY A 84 24.60 -26.94 -3.29
CA GLY A 84 24.56 -27.91 -4.36
C GLY A 84 25.01 -29.32 -3.91
N ARG A 85 25.71 -30.06 -4.80
CA ARG A 85 26.28 -31.34 -4.42
C ARG A 85 27.60 -31.14 -3.72
N ILE A 86 27.81 -31.88 -2.63
CA ILE A 86 29.00 -31.78 -1.77
C ILE A 86 29.80 -33.07 -1.88
N ASP A 87 31.09 -32.97 -2.24
CA ASP A 87 32.06 -34.04 -2.03
C ASP A 87 32.54 -34.01 -0.56
N TRP A 88 31.83 -34.71 0.28
CA TRP A 88 32.11 -34.78 1.71
C TRP A 88 33.51 -35.35 2.06
N GLN A 89 34.09 -36.15 1.18
CA GLN A 89 35.47 -36.60 1.36
C GLN A 89 36.47 -35.48 1.07
N ALA A 90 36.22 -34.63 0.07
CA ALA A 90 37.03 -33.43 -0.15
C ALA A 90 36.87 -32.43 1.01
N VAL A 91 35.65 -32.22 1.49
CA VAL A 91 35.34 -31.39 2.65
C VAL A 91 36.11 -31.86 3.91
N LYS A 92 36.13 -33.19 4.16
CA LYS A 92 36.92 -33.79 5.26
C LYS A 92 38.42 -33.54 5.08
N ARG A 93 38.94 -33.75 3.86
CA ARG A 93 40.36 -33.49 3.57
C ARG A 93 40.76 -31.99 3.69
N ALA A 94 39.80 -31.11 3.45
CA ALA A 94 39.99 -29.67 3.67
C ALA A 94 40.06 -29.29 5.17
N GLY A 95 39.80 -30.23 6.11
CA GLY A 95 39.94 -29.98 7.54
C GLY A 95 38.67 -29.53 8.23
N VAL A 96 37.50 -29.73 7.60
CA VAL A 96 36.20 -29.50 8.25
C VAL A 96 36.03 -30.58 9.34
N GLU A 97 35.72 -30.14 10.56
CA GLU A 97 35.66 -31.00 11.74
C GLU A 97 34.23 -31.31 12.16
N PHE A 98 33.22 -30.51 11.73
CA PHE A 98 31.81 -30.76 11.93
C PHE A 98 30.97 -30.05 10.87
N ALA A 99 29.69 -30.43 10.76
CA ALA A 99 28.72 -29.74 9.88
C ALA A 99 27.38 -29.55 10.60
N ILE A 100 26.65 -28.47 10.23
CA ILE A 100 25.24 -28.27 10.60
C ILE A 100 24.43 -28.31 9.30
N ILE A 101 23.49 -29.23 9.18
CA ILE A 101 22.82 -29.56 7.92
C ILE A 101 21.36 -29.14 8.00
N ARG A 102 20.89 -28.33 7.02
CA ARG A 102 19.47 -27.99 6.93
C ARG A 102 18.66 -29.23 6.57
N CYS A 103 17.61 -29.50 7.33
CA CYS A 103 16.68 -30.56 6.97
C CYS A 103 15.48 -30.03 6.17
N GLY A 104 15.15 -28.77 6.28
CA GLY A 104 14.03 -28.12 5.66
C GLY A 104 13.68 -26.80 6.32
N TYR A 105 12.51 -26.32 6.02
CA TYR A 105 11.97 -25.05 6.54
C TYR A 105 10.46 -25.17 6.78
N GLY A 106 9.93 -24.34 7.68
CA GLY A 106 8.50 -24.22 7.92
C GLY A 106 7.80 -25.53 8.30
N GLN A 107 6.57 -25.66 7.85
CA GLN A 107 5.66 -26.74 8.24
C GLN A 107 6.01 -28.10 7.60
N ASP A 108 5.42 -29.17 8.09
CA ASP A 108 5.64 -30.53 7.64
C ASP A 108 4.95 -30.82 6.28
N TYR A 109 5.46 -30.16 5.22
CA TYR A 109 5.09 -30.41 3.82
C TYR A 109 6.30 -30.91 3.05
N GLU A 110 6.08 -31.84 2.10
CA GLU A 110 7.16 -32.39 1.28
C GLU A 110 7.92 -31.30 0.50
N SER A 111 7.22 -30.26 0.04
CA SER A 111 7.81 -29.10 -0.64
C SER A 111 8.67 -28.20 0.25
N GLN A 112 8.70 -28.44 1.56
CA GLN A 112 9.49 -27.67 2.52
C GLN A 112 10.68 -28.50 3.06
N HIS A 113 10.94 -29.67 2.51
CA HIS A 113 12.18 -30.40 2.78
C HIS A 113 13.34 -29.72 2.03
N ASP A 114 14.53 -29.78 2.59
CA ASP A 114 15.75 -29.42 1.88
C ASP A 114 16.07 -30.52 0.84
N ASP A 115 16.18 -30.17 -0.43
CA ASP A 115 16.38 -31.10 -1.54
C ASP A 115 17.68 -31.92 -1.41
N ARG A 116 18.62 -31.45 -0.60
CA ARG A 116 19.91 -32.12 -0.34
C ARG A 116 20.02 -32.77 1.04
N TRP A 117 18.96 -32.73 1.82
CA TRP A 117 18.95 -33.24 3.19
C TRP A 117 19.57 -34.64 3.31
N LEU A 118 19.01 -35.63 2.62
CA LEU A 118 19.45 -37.02 2.71
C LEU A 118 20.84 -37.23 2.14
N ASP A 119 21.18 -36.56 1.03
CA ASP A 119 22.50 -36.63 0.41
C ASP A 119 23.58 -36.09 1.37
N ASN A 120 23.31 -34.96 2.01
CA ASN A 120 24.23 -34.30 2.93
C ASN A 120 24.47 -35.13 4.19
N VAL A 121 23.40 -35.64 4.81
CA VAL A 121 23.52 -36.49 6.00
C VAL A 121 24.30 -37.78 5.71
N ARG A 122 23.96 -38.47 4.61
CA ARG A 122 24.66 -39.71 4.20
C ARG A 122 26.14 -39.42 3.87
N GLY A 123 26.41 -38.34 3.17
CA GLY A 123 27.75 -37.94 2.82
C GLY A 123 28.59 -37.56 4.00
N ALA A 124 28.10 -36.76 4.94
CA ALA A 124 28.77 -36.38 6.16
C ALA A 124 29.07 -37.64 7.04
N THR A 125 28.07 -38.50 7.19
CA THR A 125 28.23 -39.78 7.92
C THR A 125 29.31 -40.65 7.28
N ALA A 126 29.28 -40.85 5.96
CA ALA A 126 30.27 -41.67 5.25
C ALA A 126 31.70 -41.07 5.30
N ALA A 127 31.83 -39.76 5.40
CA ALA A 127 33.10 -39.08 5.58
C ALA A 127 33.58 -39.04 7.02
N GLY A 128 32.78 -39.50 7.97
CA GLY A 128 33.09 -39.41 9.41
C GLY A 128 33.18 -37.98 9.93
N ILE A 129 32.30 -37.09 9.40
CA ILE A 129 32.13 -35.75 9.90
C ILE A 129 30.91 -35.73 10.81
N PRO A 130 31.09 -35.46 12.11
CA PRO A 130 29.99 -35.31 13.05
C PRO A 130 29.11 -34.15 12.66
N TYR A 131 27.80 -34.27 12.83
CA TYR A 131 26.89 -33.23 12.38
C TYR A 131 25.75 -32.92 13.34
N GLY A 132 25.22 -31.69 13.24
CA GLY A 132 23.95 -31.25 13.78
C GLY A 132 22.95 -30.96 12.66
N VAL A 133 21.75 -30.57 13.04
CA VAL A 133 20.68 -30.33 12.10
C VAL A 133 19.99 -29.01 12.44
N TYR A 134 19.56 -28.24 11.42
CA TYR A 134 18.72 -27.07 11.65
C TYR A 134 17.47 -27.07 10.76
N LEU A 135 16.45 -26.40 11.26
CA LEU A 135 15.23 -26.11 10.53
C LEU A 135 15.00 -24.60 10.53
N TYR A 136 14.88 -24.01 9.35
CA TYR A 136 14.54 -22.59 9.18
C TYR A 136 13.07 -22.36 9.51
N SER A 137 12.77 -21.44 10.45
CA SER A 137 11.42 -21.22 10.95
C SER A 137 10.68 -20.16 10.18
N TYR A 138 9.47 -20.49 9.69
CA TYR A 138 8.44 -19.57 9.22
C TYR A 138 7.25 -19.49 10.20
N ALA A 139 7.39 -20.01 11.40
CA ALA A 139 6.32 -19.96 12.38
C ALA A 139 6.09 -18.53 12.88
N ASP A 140 4.84 -18.12 12.90
CA ASP A 140 4.34 -16.87 13.48
C ASP A 140 3.36 -17.14 14.64
N THR A 141 3.15 -18.43 14.96
CA THR A 141 2.28 -18.91 16.04
C THR A 141 2.87 -20.14 16.71
N VAL A 142 2.47 -20.39 17.95
CA VAL A 142 2.85 -21.59 18.72
C VAL A 142 2.43 -22.89 18.01
N ALA A 143 1.28 -22.88 17.34
CA ALA A 143 0.80 -24.04 16.60
C ALA A 143 1.70 -24.38 15.40
N LYS A 144 2.18 -23.36 14.67
CA LYS A 144 3.13 -23.55 13.59
C LYS A 144 4.48 -24.03 14.10
N ALA A 145 5.01 -23.47 15.19
CA ALA A 145 6.24 -23.95 15.83
C ALA A 145 6.16 -25.43 16.25
N LYS A 146 4.98 -25.88 16.70
CA LYS A 146 4.73 -27.31 16.96
C LYS A 146 4.76 -28.14 15.67
N GLY A 147 4.19 -27.64 14.57
CA GLY A 147 4.26 -28.28 13.26
C GLY A 147 5.69 -28.40 12.75
N GLU A 148 6.51 -27.37 12.92
CA GLU A 148 7.94 -27.37 12.58
C GLU A 148 8.74 -28.39 13.41
N ALA A 149 8.44 -28.52 14.73
CA ALA A 149 9.03 -29.57 15.55
C ALA A 149 8.65 -30.98 15.04
N SER A 150 7.39 -31.19 14.65
CA SER A 150 6.94 -32.44 14.07
C SER A 150 7.67 -32.76 12.77
N HIS A 151 7.86 -31.73 11.91
CA HIS A 151 8.57 -31.82 10.64
C HIS A 151 9.99 -32.36 10.84
N ILE A 152 10.81 -31.67 11.63
CA ILE A 152 12.21 -32.09 11.84
C ILE A 152 12.30 -33.46 12.53
N ILE A 153 11.45 -33.76 13.51
CA ILE A 153 11.44 -35.05 14.20
C ILE A 153 11.10 -36.19 13.24
N ARG A 154 10.15 -36.01 12.35
CA ARG A 154 9.79 -36.99 11.32
C ARG A 154 10.97 -37.23 10.38
N LEU A 155 11.59 -36.19 9.84
CA LEU A 155 12.73 -36.30 8.94
C LEU A 155 13.91 -37.01 9.57
N LEU A 156 14.22 -36.73 10.84
CA LEU A 156 15.28 -37.38 11.59
C LEU A 156 14.99 -38.88 11.79
N ARG A 157 13.75 -39.28 12.08
CA ARG A 157 13.34 -40.67 12.25
C ARG A 157 13.36 -41.45 10.95
N GLU A 158 12.78 -40.89 9.87
CA GLU A 158 12.71 -41.53 8.56
C GLU A 158 14.10 -41.74 7.95
N SER A 159 15.01 -40.82 8.15
CA SER A 159 16.39 -40.90 7.68
C SER A 159 17.29 -41.77 8.58
N ASN A 160 16.79 -42.22 9.73
CA ASN A 160 17.57 -42.94 10.75
C ASN A 160 18.85 -42.17 11.15
N CYS A 161 18.76 -40.83 11.18
CA CYS A 161 19.89 -39.95 11.50
C CYS A 161 20.19 -39.93 12.98
N LYS A 162 21.47 -39.88 13.34
CA LYS A 162 21.96 -39.74 14.69
C LYS A 162 22.89 -38.53 14.79
N PRO A 163 22.33 -37.33 14.84
CA PRO A 163 23.14 -36.12 14.97
C PRO A 163 23.87 -36.11 16.30
N GLU A 164 25.15 -35.74 16.25
CA GLU A 164 26.03 -35.66 17.43
C GLU A 164 26.03 -34.25 18.04
N PHE A 165 25.62 -33.24 17.23
CA PHE A 165 25.37 -31.88 17.63
C PHE A 165 23.87 -31.64 17.86
N PRO A 166 23.50 -30.50 18.48
CA PRO A 166 22.11 -30.13 18.70
C PRO A 166 21.27 -30.04 17.46
N ILE A 167 19.96 -30.07 17.68
CA ILE A 167 18.93 -29.67 16.71
C ILE A 167 18.65 -28.19 16.92
N TYR A 168 18.98 -27.35 15.90
CA TYR A 168 18.86 -25.92 16.02
C TYR A 168 17.53 -25.43 15.44
N TYR A 169 16.83 -24.63 16.24
CA TYR A 169 15.68 -23.87 15.81
C TYR A 169 16.17 -22.51 15.31
N ASP A 170 16.09 -22.29 14.01
CA ASP A 170 16.60 -21.10 13.34
C ASP A 170 15.52 -20.02 13.32
N LEU A 171 15.74 -18.97 14.12
CA LEU A 171 14.78 -17.87 14.36
C LEU A 171 15.33 -16.56 13.82
N GLU A 172 14.95 -16.21 12.59
CA GLU A 172 15.38 -14.98 11.94
C GLU A 172 14.32 -14.36 11.01
N GLU A 173 13.04 -14.78 11.16
CA GLU A 173 11.93 -14.27 10.36
C GLU A 173 11.62 -12.79 10.69
N SER A 174 11.95 -11.88 9.77
CA SER A 174 11.90 -10.42 9.98
C SER A 174 10.53 -9.89 10.42
N SER A 175 9.45 -10.57 10.02
CA SER A 175 8.09 -10.22 10.44
C SER A 175 7.85 -10.31 11.95
N LEU A 176 8.74 -11.00 12.68
CA LEU A 176 8.73 -11.17 14.13
C LEU A 176 9.64 -10.18 14.87
N GLU A 177 10.38 -9.35 14.18
CA GLU A 177 11.28 -8.34 14.78
C GLU A 177 10.50 -7.25 15.51
N SER A 178 10.10 -7.53 16.72
CA SER A 178 9.41 -6.60 17.61
C SER A 178 9.58 -7.01 19.05
N SER A 179 9.88 -6.06 19.94
CA SER A 179 9.91 -6.31 21.38
C SER A 179 8.60 -6.88 21.95
N ARG A 180 7.48 -6.64 21.27
CA ARG A 180 6.17 -7.22 21.60
C ARG A 180 6.04 -8.69 21.20
N LYS A 181 6.88 -9.17 20.31
CA LYS A 181 6.91 -10.57 19.92
C LYS A 181 7.75 -11.44 20.86
N VAL A 182 8.52 -10.84 21.78
CA VAL A 182 9.35 -11.58 22.74
C VAL A 182 8.58 -12.69 23.47
N PRO A 183 7.37 -12.48 24.02
CA PRO A 183 6.62 -13.57 24.65
C PRO A 183 6.22 -14.67 23.66
N LEU A 184 5.82 -14.31 22.44
CA LEU A 184 5.46 -15.27 21.40
C LEU A 184 6.68 -16.09 20.97
N LEU A 185 7.82 -15.45 20.76
CA LEU A 185 9.09 -16.11 20.40
C LEU A 185 9.51 -17.10 21.49
N ALA A 186 9.37 -16.72 22.76
CA ALA A 186 9.63 -17.61 23.89
C ALA A 186 8.70 -18.83 23.90
N GLU A 187 7.40 -18.64 23.67
CA GLU A 187 6.42 -19.72 23.62
C GLU A 187 6.64 -20.65 22.41
N MET A 188 7.00 -20.11 21.26
CA MET A 188 7.34 -20.88 20.05
C MET A 188 8.59 -21.72 20.26
N ALA A 189 9.69 -21.09 20.71
CA ALA A 189 10.93 -21.79 20.98
C ALA A 189 10.75 -22.84 22.07
N PHE A 190 10.03 -22.53 23.15
CA PHE A 190 9.70 -23.52 24.19
C PHE A 190 8.97 -24.73 23.59
N THR A 191 7.97 -24.50 22.75
CA THR A 191 7.18 -25.57 22.14
C THR A 191 8.04 -26.47 21.25
N PHE A 192 8.82 -25.85 20.33
CA PHE A 192 9.72 -26.56 19.44
C PHE A 192 10.76 -27.40 20.25
N CYS A 193 11.48 -26.72 21.12
CA CYS A 193 12.54 -27.35 21.91
C CYS A 193 12.02 -28.46 22.85
N SER A 194 10.82 -28.30 23.40
CA SER A 194 10.17 -29.31 24.25
C SER A 194 9.86 -30.59 23.46
N GLU A 195 9.29 -30.47 22.25
CA GLU A 195 8.99 -31.62 21.40
C GLU A 195 10.27 -32.32 20.92
N VAL A 196 11.28 -31.54 20.49
CA VAL A 196 12.61 -32.07 20.12
C VAL A 196 13.27 -32.82 21.26
N SER A 197 13.23 -32.25 22.48
CA SER A 197 13.79 -32.90 23.69
C SER A 197 13.04 -34.18 24.07
N ARG A 198 11.69 -34.21 23.95
CA ARG A 198 10.88 -35.44 24.16
C ARG A 198 11.19 -36.53 23.16
N ALA A 199 11.58 -36.13 21.95
CA ALA A 199 12.00 -37.08 20.92
C ALA A 199 13.41 -37.66 21.14
N GLY A 200 14.10 -37.21 22.20
CA GLY A 200 15.42 -37.72 22.58
C GLY A 200 16.61 -36.96 22.00
N TYR A 201 16.36 -35.77 21.37
CA TYR A 201 17.41 -34.94 20.81
C TYR A 201 17.69 -33.73 21.72
N THR A 202 18.88 -33.15 21.60
CA THR A 202 19.27 -31.92 22.31
C THR A 202 18.86 -30.72 21.51
N PRO A 203 17.91 -29.88 21.95
CA PRO A 203 17.53 -28.67 21.25
C PRO A 203 18.51 -27.53 21.52
N ALA A 204 18.65 -26.63 20.53
CA ALA A 204 19.37 -25.38 20.63
C ALA A 204 18.70 -24.31 19.73
N VAL A 205 19.15 -23.07 19.80
CA VAL A 205 18.59 -21.96 19.05
C VAL A 205 19.69 -21.28 18.23
N TYR A 206 19.39 -20.99 16.95
CA TYR A 206 20.20 -20.14 16.11
C TYR A 206 19.49 -18.82 15.88
N ALA A 207 20.29 -17.75 15.92
CA ALA A 207 19.91 -16.42 15.46
C ALA A 207 21.16 -15.54 15.32
N ASN A 208 21.02 -14.36 14.72
CA ASN A 208 22.05 -13.35 14.73
C ASN A 208 22.12 -12.56 16.07
N THR A 209 23.16 -11.76 16.25
CA THR A 209 23.39 -10.96 17.47
C THR A 209 22.25 -9.97 17.75
N ASN A 210 21.63 -9.37 16.71
CA ASN A 210 20.50 -8.46 16.89
C ASN A 210 19.31 -9.18 17.54
N TRP A 211 19.00 -10.37 17.06
CA TRP A 211 17.90 -11.18 17.60
C TRP A 211 18.13 -11.58 19.06
N PHE A 212 19.32 -12.08 19.38
CA PHE A 212 19.63 -12.43 20.76
C PHE A 212 19.65 -11.23 21.71
N ASN A 213 20.02 -10.05 21.25
CA ASN A 213 20.05 -8.85 22.07
C ASN A 213 18.67 -8.21 22.26
N ASN A 214 17.77 -8.30 21.27
CA ASN A 214 16.55 -7.52 21.24
C ASN A 214 15.25 -8.32 21.26
N TYR A 215 15.24 -9.56 20.77
CA TYR A 215 14.02 -10.35 20.57
C TYR A 215 14.02 -11.68 21.32
N LEU A 216 15.14 -12.40 21.40
CA LEU A 216 15.26 -13.66 22.13
C LEU A 216 15.73 -13.42 23.59
N THR A 217 15.13 -12.42 24.24
CA THR A 217 15.55 -11.91 25.56
C THR A 217 14.74 -12.49 26.72
N ASP A 218 13.81 -13.41 26.47
CA ASP A 218 13.10 -14.11 27.53
C ASP A 218 14.05 -15.08 28.25
N PRO A 219 14.02 -15.18 29.61
CA PRO A 219 14.89 -16.08 30.36
C PRO A 219 14.79 -17.56 29.98
N VAL A 220 13.71 -17.98 29.32
CA VAL A 220 13.58 -19.38 28.86
C VAL A 220 14.66 -19.77 27.84
N PHE A 221 15.20 -18.78 27.08
CA PHE A 221 16.29 -19.03 26.15
C PHE A 221 17.62 -19.40 26.84
N ASP A 222 17.76 -19.20 28.13
CA ASP A 222 18.94 -19.64 28.89
C ASP A 222 18.97 -21.18 29.11
N ALA A 223 17.83 -21.84 28.85
CA ALA A 223 17.73 -23.30 28.95
C ALA A 223 18.37 -24.06 27.78
N TRP A 224 18.72 -23.37 26.70
CA TRP A 224 19.23 -23.99 25.47
C TRP A 224 20.59 -23.44 25.03
N GLY A 225 21.32 -24.25 24.27
CA GLY A 225 22.52 -23.81 23.55
C GLY A 225 22.19 -22.73 22.51
N ARG A 226 23.17 -21.86 22.24
CA ARG A 226 23.03 -20.79 21.27
C ARG A 226 24.07 -20.92 20.17
N TRP A 227 23.64 -20.87 18.94
CA TRP A 227 24.45 -20.69 17.75
C TRP A 227 24.23 -19.26 17.24
N VAL A 228 25.27 -18.43 17.39
CA VAL A 228 25.18 -16.99 17.14
C VAL A 228 25.80 -16.67 15.80
N ALA A 229 25.07 -16.00 14.91
CA ALA A 229 25.60 -15.46 13.67
C ALA A 229 26.04 -14.01 13.87
N GLN A 230 27.28 -13.75 13.45
CA GLN A 230 27.82 -12.40 13.32
C GLN A 230 29.02 -12.43 12.40
N TYR A 231 28.93 -11.80 11.23
CA TYR A 231 30.00 -11.71 10.26
C TYR A 231 30.93 -10.53 10.61
N ASN A 232 31.88 -10.82 11.49
CA ASN A 232 32.78 -9.82 12.05
C ASN A 232 34.15 -10.46 12.37
N SER A 233 35.11 -9.62 12.77
CA SER A 233 36.43 -10.10 13.22
C SER A 233 36.38 -10.95 14.48
N VAL A 234 35.41 -10.68 15.36
CA VAL A 234 35.12 -11.40 16.59
C VAL A 234 33.61 -11.36 16.86
N CYS A 235 33.08 -12.35 17.57
CA CYS A 235 31.70 -12.28 18.04
C CYS A 235 31.58 -11.31 19.22
N THR A 236 30.72 -10.28 19.10
CA THR A 236 30.53 -9.27 20.13
C THR A 236 29.37 -9.55 21.07
N TYR A 237 28.60 -10.63 20.82
CA TYR A 237 27.52 -11.04 21.70
C TYR A 237 28.03 -11.27 23.13
N LYS A 238 27.33 -10.66 24.11
CA LYS A 238 27.76 -10.69 25.52
C LYS A 238 27.20 -11.87 26.33
N GLY A 239 26.16 -12.55 25.79
CA GLY A 239 25.61 -13.73 26.42
C GLY A 239 26.46 -14.99 26.20
N THR A 240 26.05 -16.11 26.84
CA THR A 240 26.68 -17.40 26.61
C THR A 240 26.27 -18.00 25.28
N TYR A 241 27.21 -18.52 24.52
CA TYR A 241 26.98 -19.22 23.24
C TYR A 241 28.01 -20.34 23.05
N GLN A 242 27.64 -21.35 22.27
CA GLN A 242 28.48 -22.56 22.04
C GLN A 242 29.01 -22.60 20.61
N MET A 243 28.38 -21.85 19.69
CA MET A 243 28.80 -21.82 18.29
C MET A 243 28.67 -20.41 17.73
N TRP A 244 29.67 -20.03 16.92
CA TRP A 244 29.69 -18.74 16.21
C TRP A 244 29.79 -18.96 14.71
N GLN A 245 28.76 -18.57 13.95
CA GLN A 245 28.83 -18.43 12.50
C GLN A 245 29.52 -17.14 12.18
N CYS A 246 30.74 -17.22 11.67
CA CYS A 246 31.65 -16.07 11.59
C CYS A 246 31.69 -15.40 10.21
N THR A 247 31.26 -16.09 9.16
CA THR A 247 31.21 -15.58 7.79
C THR A 247 30.36 -16.47 6.91
N SER A 248 29.77 -15.88 5.85
CA SER A 248 29.16 -16.59 4.71
C SER A 248 30.07 -16.66 3.48
N ASP A 249 31.27 -16.08 3.57
CA ASP A 249 32.24 -16.02 2.50
C ASP A 249 33.43 -16.98 2.70
N GLY A 250 33.20 -18.07 3.44
CA GLY A 250 34.14 -19.16 3.51
C GLY A 250 34.25 -19.88 2.17
N TYR A 251 35.44 -20.43 1.86
CA TYR A 251 35.63 -21.22 0.64
C TYR A 251 36.43 -22.48 0.95
N LEU A 252 35.99 -23.59 0.39
CA LEU A 252 36.72 -24.85 0.39
C LEU A 252 36.36 -25.71 -0.83
N ALA A 253 37.25 -26.63 -1.19
CA ALA A 253 37.02 -27.55 -2.29
C ALA A 253 35.93 -28.56 -1.92
N GLY A 254 35.13 -28.96 -2.92
CA GLY A 254 34.14 -30.02 -2.77
C GLY A 254 32.68 -29.57 -2.83
N LEU A 255 32.40 -28.28 -2.94
CA LEU A 255 31.06 -27.75 -3.11
C LEU A 255 30.79 -27.39 -4.56
N SER A 256 29.62 -27.77 -5.12
CA SER A 256 29.24 -27.47 -6.51
C SER A 256 28.31 -26.27 -6.64
N GLY A 257 27.64 -25.87 -5.56
CA GLY A 257 26.76 -24.70 -5.50
C GLY A 257 27.44 -23.48 -4.91
N ASN A 258 26.75 -22.33 -4.95
CA ASN A 258 27.18 -21.05 -4.39
C ASN A 258 28.63 -20.64 -4.75
N ASN A 259 29.10 -20.99 -5.97
CA ASN A 259 30.48 -20.78 -6.43
C ASN A 259 31.56 -21.30 -5.45
N GLY A 260 31.27 -22.37 -4.70
CA GLY A 260 32.17 -22.95 -3.69
C GLY A 260 32.19 -22.21 -2.36
N ARG A 261 31.35 -21.19 -2.18
CA ARG A 261 31.20 -20.48 -0.89
C ARG A 261 30.34 -21.25 0.09
N VAL A 262 30.68 -21.10 1.37
CA VAL A 262 29.98 -21.78 2.47
C VAL A 262 30.12 -20.98 3.76
N ASP A 263 29.13 -21.13 4.62
CA ASP A 263 29.13 -20.56 5.95
C ASP A 263 30.10 -21.30 6.86
N LEU A 264 30.96 -20.55 7.57
CA LEU A 264 31.93 -21.11 8.46
C LEU A 264 31.59 -20.84 9.92
N ASN A 265 31.85 -21.85 10.73
CA ASN A 265 31.49 -21.88 12.15
C ASN A 265 32.66 -22.26 13.03
N TYR A 266 32.80 -21.58 14.15
CA TYR A 266 33.64 -22.01 15.24
C TYR A 266 32.78 -22.57 16.38
N GLU A 267 33.08 -23.81 16.80
CA GLU A 267 32.57 -24.35 18.04
C GLU A 267 33.40 -23.87 19.23
N LEU A 268 32.75 -23.53 20.34
CA LEU A 268 33.38 -23.05 21.56
C LEU A 268 33.01 -23.96 22.74
N ASN A 269 33.99 -24.32 23.53
CA ASN A 269 33.80 -25.04 24.81
C ASN A 269 32.97 -26.33 24.71
N ASN A 270 33.19 -27.15 23.64
CA ASN A 270 32.64 -28.47 23.46
C ASN A 270 31.09 -28.52 23.54
N SER A 271 30.41 -27.96 22.55
CA SER A 271 28.96 -27.90 22.44
C SER A 271 28.30 -29.29 22.19
N SER A 272 29.07 -30.32 21.91
CA SER A 272 28.59 -31.68 21.64
C SER A 272 27.96 -32.41 22.86
N GLY A 273 27.79 -31.73 23.96
CA GLY A 273 27.23 -32.43 25.08
C GLY A 273 26.67 -31.72 26.28
N HIS A 274 26.78 -30.43 26.50
CA HIS A 274 26.14 -29.88 27.71
C HIS A 274 26.00 -28.35 27.69
N LEU A 275 24.83 -27.88 28.11
CA LEU A 275 24.53 -26.52 28.52
C LEU A 275 25.53 -26.02 29.56
N ALA A 276 26.04 -24.82 29.39
CA ALA A 276 27.11 -24.25 30.20
C ALA A 276 26.74 -23.97 31.67
N SER A 277 25.47 -24.06 32.04
CA SER A 277 25.01 -23.85 33.43
C SER A 277 24.15 -25.02 33.91
N LYS A 278 24.55 -25.65 35.01
CA LYS A 278 23.71 -26.63 35.72
C LYS A 278 22.69 -25.95 36.65
N THR A 279 22.57 -24.65 36.64
CA THR A 279 21.68 -23.86 37.51
C THR A 279 20.65 -23.08 36.70
N GLY A 280 19.53 -22.73 37.29
CA GLY A 280 18.46 -22.00 36.66
C GLY A 280 17.51 -22.89 35.82
N LEU A 281 16.91 -22.33 34.79
CA LEU A 281 15.99 -23.06 33.92
C LEU A 281 16.73 -24.09 33.07
N GLN A 282 16.27 -25.34 33.12
CA GLN A 282 16.86 -26.48 32.40
C GLN A 282 15.76 -27.34 31.80
N MET A 283 15.87 -27.68 30.52
CA MET A 283 14.97 -28.61 29.84
C MET A 283 15.54 -30.04 29.92
N ILE A 284 14.77 -30.94 30.46
CA ILE A 284 15.13 -32.35 30.61
C ILE A 284 13.95 -33.21 30.13
N ASN A 285 14.17 -33.99 29.09
CA ASN A 285 13.15 -34.86 28.47
C ASN A 285 11.85 -34.10 28.08
N GLY A 286 12.01 -32.84 27.62
CA GLY A 286 10.91 -31.98 27.19
C GLY A 286 10.15 -31.25 28.27
N ASP A 287 10.51 -31.46 29.55
CA ASP A 287 9.97 -30.71 30.68
C ASP A 287 10.99 -29.74 31.24
N MET A 288 10.50 -28.57 31.68
CA MET A 288 11.34 -27.52 32.24
C MET A 288 11.42 -27.64 33.76
N TYR A 289 12.63 -27.57 34.30
CA TYR A 289 12.94 -27.55 35.72
C TYR A 289 13.74 -26.30 36.07
N TYR A 290 13.72 -25.91 37.31
CA TYR A 290 14.65 -24.94 37.89
C TYR A 290 15.63 -25.66 38.78
N LEU A 291 16.91 -25.64 38.43
CA LEU A 291 17.95 -26.32 39.21
C LEU A 291 18.71 -25.31 40.09
N ASP A 292 19.04 -25.70 41.32
CA ASP A 292 19.94 -24.92 42.17
C ASP A 292 21.43 -25.17 41.84
N GLY A 293 22.35 -24.50 42.53
CA GLY A 293 23.79 -24.63 42.29
C GLY A 293 24.34 -26.03 42.51
N ALA A 294 23.61 -26.91 43.21
CA ALA A 294 23.94 -28.32 43.41
C ALA A 294 23.27 -29.26 42.39
N GLY A 295 22.44 -28.70 41.49
CA GLY A 295 21.70 -29.45 40.47
C GLY A 295 20.38 -30.06 40.98
N ASN A 296 19.89 -29.69 42.17
CA ASN A 296 18.63 -30.18 42.68
C ASN A 296 17.45 -29.40 42.09
N LYS A 297 16.35 -30.10 41.79
CA LYS A 297 15.11 -29.50 41.30
C LYS A 297 14.45 -28.67 42.40
N LYS A 298 14.17 -27.41 42.11
CA LYS A 298 13.38 -26.53 42.95
C LYS A 298 11.90 -26.69 42.69
N THR A 299 11.08 -26.49 43.71
CA THR A 299 9.62 -26.49 43.68
C THR A 299 9.09 -25.11 44.10
N GLY A 300 7.79 -24.86 43.87
CA GLY A 300 7.14 -23.58 44.21
C GLY A 300 7.61 -22.42 43.34
N TRP A 301 7.51 -21.22 43.90
CA TRP A 301 7.82 -20.00 43.18
C TRP A 301 9.33 -19.81 42.93
N GLN A 302 9.72 -19.60 41.67
CA GLN A 302 11.09 -19.29 41.28
C GLN A 302 11.07 -18.07 40.33
N THR A 303 12.14 -17.28 40.36
CA THR A 303 12.30 -16.11 39.46
C THR A 303 13.56 -16.30 38.63
N ALA A 304 13.45 -16.13 37.34
CA ALA A 304 14.57 -16.04 36.41
C ALA A 304 14.43 -14.75 35.59
N GLY A 305 15.46 -13.91 35.58
CA GLY A 305 15.42 -12.60 34.97
C GLY A 305 14.19 -11.78 35.43
N ARG A 306 13.37 -11.37 34.51
CA ARG A 306 12.14 -10.59 34.77
C ARG A 306 10.88 -11.44 34.97
N ASN A 307 10.97 -12.77 34.80
CA ASN A 307 9.84 -13.66 34.81
C ASN A 307 9.76 -14.46 36.11
N THR A 308 8.54 -14.74 36.55
CA THR A 308 8.23 -15.60 37.71
C THR A 308 7.57 -16.88 37.21
N TYR A 309 7.98 -17.99 37.74
CA TYR A 309 7.53 -19.34 37.37
C TYR A 309 7.06 -20.08 38.62
N TYR A 310 6.26 -21.12 38.43
CA TYR A 310 5.90 -22.03 39.52
C TYR A 310 6.19 -23.48 39.11
N PHE A 311 6.87 -24.21 39.99
CA PHE A 311 7.23 -25.60 39.80
C PHE A 311 6.42 -26.47 40.74
N GLY A 312 5.80 -27.52 40.18
CA GLY A 312 5.01 -28.49 40.93
C GLY A 312 5.82 -29.25 41.97
N SER A 313 5.17 -30.13 42.73
CA SER A 313 5.83 -31.01 43.73
C SER A 313 6.83 -31.99 43.07
N ASP A 314 6.69 -32.30 41.82
CA ASP A 314 7.61 -33.08 40.98
C ASP A 314 8.77 -32.25 40.39
N GLY A 315 8.77 -30.95 40.66
CA GLY A 315 9.72 -29.99 40.13
C GLY A 315 9.46 -29.57 38.69
N VAL A 316 8.37 -30.00 38.02
CA VAL A 316 8.04 -29.61 36.65
C VAL A 316 7.40 -28.24 36.65
N MET A 317 7.80 -27.40 35.69
CA MET A 317 7.26 -26.06 35.48
C MET A 317 5.78 -26.10 35.05
N LEU A 318 4.92 -25.36 35.78
CA LEU A 318 3.51 -25.28 35.46
C LEU A 318 3.25 -24.23 34.33
N ARG A 319 2.21 -24.52 33.53
CA ARG A 319 1.79 -23.72 32.37
C ARG A 319 0.25 -23.64 32.31
N GLY A 320 -0.26 -22.66 31.55
CA GLY A 320 -1.70 -22.47 31.39
C GLY A 320 -2.38 -21.97 32.67
N GLU A 321 -3.65 -22.29 32.86
CA GLU A 321 -4.41 -21.90 34.06
C GLU A 321 -4.14 -22.90 35.20
N GLN A 322 -3.73 -22.39 36.37
CA GLN A 322 -3.42 -23.14 37.55
C GLN A 322 -4.11 -22.54 38.78
N THR A 323 -4.51 -23.36 39.73
CA THR A 323 -5.01 -22.87 41.01
C THR A 323 -3.93 -23.09 42.05
N ILE A 324 -3.35 -22.01 42.56
CA ILE A 324 -2.26 -22.01 43.56
C ILE A 324 -2.71 -21.14 44.71
N ASP A 325 -2.69 -21.67 45.93
CA ASP A 325 -3.12 -21.01 47.17
C ASP A 325 -4.52 -20.42 47.05
N GLY A 326 -5.45 -21.16 46.39
CA GLY A 326 -6.85 -20.74 46.18
C GLY A 326 -7.05 -19.65 45.13
N ARG A 327 -5.99 -19.22 44.42
CA ARG A 327 -6.05 -18.20 43.33
C ARG A 327 -5.90 -18.87 41.99
N LYS A 328 -6.78 -18.49 41.04
CA LYS A 328 -6.70 -18.93 39.64
C LYS A 328 -5.71 -18.03 38.89
N LEU A 329 -4.52 -18.56 38.64
CA LEU A 329 -3.40 -17.86 37.98
C LEU A 329 -3.22 -18.36 36.56
N SER A 330 -2.75 -17.49 35.67
CA SER A 330 -2.41 -17.82 34.28
C SER A 330 -0.90 -17.77 34.08
N PHE A 331 -0.36 -18.81 33.47
CA PHE A 331 1.01 -18.92 33.00
C PHE A 331 0.99 -19.09 31.47
N ASN A 332 1.89 -18.46 30.76
CA ASN A 332 2.01 -18.64 29.33
C ASN A 332 2.59 -20.00 28.96
N GLN A 333 2.74 -20.34 27.66
CA GLN A 333 3.27 -21.64 27.24
C GLN A 333 4.74 -21.84 27.60
N ALA A 334 5.51 -20.75 27.76
CA ALA A 334 6.89 -20.78 28.26
C ALA A 334 6.96 -20.77 29.81
N GLY A 335 5.83 -20.92 30.52
CA GLY A 335 5.72 -21.00 31.96
C GLY A 335 5.81 -19.71 32.75
N ALA A 336 5.98 -18.57 32.08
CA ALA A 336 6.03 -17.27 32.74
C ALA A 336 4.66 -16.88 33.27
N LEU A 337 4.61 -16.40 34.53
CA LEU A 337 3.37 -15.92 35.14
C LEU A 337 2.82 -14.68 34.42
N GLU A 338 1.65 -14.81 33.82
CA GLU A 338 0.89 -13.71 33.26
C GLU A 338 0.16 -12.91 34.36
N GLY A 339 -0.27 -13.57 35.41
CA GLY A 339 -1.03 -13.00 36.52
C GLY A 339 -2.47 -13.49 36.59
N TYR A 340 -3.33 -12.73 37.28
CA TYR A 340 -4.77 -12.98 37.31
C TYR A 340 -5.57 -11.67 37.19
N TRP A 341 -6.69 -11.75 36.48
CA TRP A 341 -7.60 -10.63 36.34
C TRP A 341 -8.49 -10.47 37.57
N ALA A 342 -8.55 -9.26 38.11
CA ALA A 342 -9.41 -8.87 39.23
C ALA A 342 -10.26 -7.65 38.87
N LYS A 343 -11.54 -7.67 39.21
CA LYS A 343 -12.43 -6.53 38.98
C LYS A 343 -12.70 -5.83 40.31
N ALA A 344 -12.45 -4.53 40.37
CA ALA A 344 -12.70 -3.68 41.54
C ALA A 344 -13.24 -2.32 41.10
N GLY A 345 -14.33 -1.85 41.72
CA GLY A 345 -14.96 -0.58 41.35
C GLY A 345 -15.38 -0.49 39.86
N GLY A 346 -15.85 -1.60 39.29
CA GLY A 346 -16.23 -1.66 37.88
C GLY A 346 -15.07 -1.75 36.88
N THR A 347 -13.83 -1.62 37.33
CA THR A 347 -12.61 -1.60 36.48
C THR A 347 -11.81 -2.90 36.64
N TRP A 348 -11.16 -3.34 35.55
CA TRP A 348 -10.30 -4.49 35.55
C TRP A 348 -8.84 -4.12 35.86
N TYR A 349 -8.19 -5.03 36.60
CA TYR A 349 -6.78 -4.97 36.98
C TYR A 349 -6.16 -6.34 36.71
N LEU A 350 -4.93 -6.36 36.26
CA LEU A 350 -4.12 -7.57 36.21
C LEU A 350 -3.18 -7.57 37.43
N ARG A 351 -3.20 -8.66 38.22
CA ARG A 351 -2.42 -8.76 39.47
C ARG A 351 -1.39 -9.89 39.40
N ASP A 352 -0.28 -9.68 40.05
CA ASP A 352 0.74 -10.74 40.28
C ASP A 352 0.31 -11.72 41.40
N GLN A 353 1.17 -12.71 41.69
CA GLN A 353 0.94 -13.72 42.73
C GLN A 353 0.73 -13.11 44.14
N ASN A 354 1.27 -11.94 44.39
CA ASN A 354 1.16 -11.23 45.67
C ASN A 354 -0.07 -10.33 45.77
N GLY A 355 -0.84 -10.23 44.69
CA GLY A 355 -2.02 -9.33 44.57
C GLY A 355 -1.70 -7.91 44.20
N LYS A 356 -0.45 -7.57 43.86
CA LYS A 356 -0.03 -6.25 43.38
C LYS A 356 -0.49 -6.05 41.96
N ASN A 357 -1.02 -4.86 41.64
CA ASN A 357 -1.42 -4.49 40.29
C ASN A 357 -0.18 -4.42 39.36
N LYS A 358 -0.24 -5.13 38.25
CA LYS A 358 0.68 -4.94 37.14
C LYS A 358 0.37 -3.64 36.39
N THR A 359 1.36 -3.05 35.73
CA THR A 359 1.23 -1.78 35.00
C THR A 359 1.91 -1.87 33.62
N GLY A 360 1.64 -0.89 32.76
CA GLY A 360 2.19 -0.86 31.41
C GLY A 360 1.64 -1.95 30.50
N TRP A 361 2.37 -2.27 29.46
CA TRP A 361 2.00 -3.34 28.53
C TRP A 361 2.16 -4.72 29.16
N GLN A 362 1.12 -5.54 29.07
CA GLN A 362 1.10 -6.90 29.56
C GLN A 362 0.58 -7.84 28.45
N HIS A 363 1.28 -8.95 28.22
CA HIS A 363 0.84 -10.01 27.33
C HIS A 363 0.16 -11.09 28.16
N VAL A 364 -1.09 -11.41 27.86
CA VAL A 364 -1.89 -12.41 28.61
C VAL A 364 -2.70 -13.23 27.63
N LYS A 365 -2.54 -14.54 27.64
CA LYS A 365 -3.27 -15.49 26.77
C LYS A 365 -3.27 -15.05 25.28
N GLY A 366 -2.12 -14.70 24.76
CA GLY A 366 -1.94 -14.33 23.36
C GLY A 366 -2.42 -12.93 22.98
N SER A 367 -2.87 -12.11 23.93
CA SER A 367 -3.34 -10.73 23.69
C SER A 367 -2.54 -9.73 24.50
N TRP A 368 -2.31 -8.56 23.93
CA TRP A 368 -1.70 -7.43 24.62
C TRP A 368 -2.75 -6.55 25.28
N TYR A 369 -2.49 -6.13 26.51
CA TYR A 369 -3.28 -5.22 27.31
C TYR A 369 -2.42 -4.07 27.80
N TYR A 370 -2.99 -2.90 28.01
CA TYR A 370 -2.28 -1.79 28.64
C TYR A 370 -2.93 -1.43 29.96
N LEU A 371 -2.15 -1.50 31.02
CA LEU A 371 -2.54 -1.13 32.36
C LEU A 371 -1.93 0.24 32.67
N ASP A 372 -2.75 1.14 33.15
CA ASP A 372 -2.34 2.51 33.52
C ASP A 372 -1.13 2.47 34.46
N PRO A 373 -0.03 3.19 34.20
CA PRO A 373 1.19 3.11 34.98
C PRO A 373 1.04 3.49 36.46
N GLU A 374 0.11 4.38 36.78
CA GLU A 374 -0.10 4.88 38.14
C GLU A 374 -1.12 4.05 38.90
N SER A 375 -2.25 3.75 38.28
CA SER A 375 -3.37 3.07 38.94
C SER A 375 -3.43 1.57 38.70
N GLY A 376 -2.78 1.05 37.66
CA GLY A 376 -2.90 -0.34 37.21
C GLY A 376 -4.23 -0.64 36.50
N ARG A 377 -5.07 0.35 36.23
CA ARG A 377 -6.38 0.18 35.56
C ARG A 377 -6.20 -0.23 34.11
N MET A 378 -6.94 -1.22 33.69
CA MET A 378 -6.95 -1.65 32.28
C MET A 378 -7.54 -0.54 31.39
N LYS A 379 -6.82 -0.16 30.33
CA LYS A 379 -7.27 0.80 29.33
C LYS A 379 -8.10 0.11 28.24
N THR A 380 -8.99 0.90 27.62
CA THR A 380 -9.79 0.52 26.45
C THR A 380 -9.84 1.70 25.48
N GLY A 381 -10.17 1.48 24.21
CA GLY A 381 -10.24 2.52 23.19
C GLY A 381 -8.86 2.95 22.68
N TRP A 382 -8.76 4.17 22.19
CA TRP A 382 -7.51 4.73 21.68
C TRP A 382 -6.50 4.99 22.79
N LEU A 383 -5.27 4.55 22.57
CA LEU A 383 -4.13 4.73 23.46
C LEU A 383 -2.97 5.36 22.70
N GLN A 384 -2.45 6.48 23.17
CA GLN A 384 -1.19 7.03 22.70
C GLN A 384 -0.06 6.65 23.67
N GLN A 385 0.98 6.02 23.15
CA GLN A 385 2.13 5.59 23.95
C GLN A 385 3.41 5.68 23.11
N GLY A 386 4.43 6.37 23.63
CA GLY A 386 5.71 6.55 22.94
C GLY A 386 5.58 7.18 21.54
N GLY A 387 4.67 8.16 21.39
CA GLY A 387 4.40 8.83 20.11
C GLY A 387 3.52 8.02 19.14
N ASN A 388 3.23 6.76 19.41
CA ASN A 388 2.44 5.87 18.57
C ASN A 388 1.00 5.73 19.09
N TRP A 389 0.05 5.51 18.18
CA TRP A 389 -1.33 5.24 18.53
C TRP A 389 -1.65 3.75 18.38
N TYR A 390 -2.42 3.25 19.33
CA TYR A 390 -2.92 1.87 19.44
C TYR A 390 -4.41 1.89 19.72
N TYR A 391 -5.09 0.80 19.42
CA TYR A 391 -6.50 0.63 19.75
C TYR A 391 -6.71 -0.62 20.59
N LEU A 392 -7.35 -0.44 21.75
CA LEU A 392 -7.71 -1.49 22.69
C LEU A 392 -9.24 -1.69 22.60
N ASN A 393 -9.68 -2.91 22.34
CA ASN A 393 -11.12 -3.19 22.25
C ASN A 393 -11.85 -3.05 23.59
N GLY A 394 -13.16 -3.31 23.62
CA GLY A 394 -13.95 -3.20 24.85
C GLY A 394 -13.53 -4.17 25.97
N SER A 395 -12.81 -5.26 25.66
CA SER A 395 -12.23 -6.16 26.63
C SER A 395 -10.81 -5.76 27.05
N GLY A 396 -10.26 -4.66 26.55
CA GLY A 396 -8.92 -4.17 26.81
C GLY A 396 -7.84 -4.80 25.90
N ALA A 397 -8.16 -5.78 25.09
CA ALA A 397 -7.18 -6.41 24.21
C ALA A 397 -6.80 -5.48 23.03
N MET A 398 -5.50 -5.34 22.75
CA MET A 398 -4.98 -4.59 21.63
C MET A 398 -5.45 -5.21 20.29
N VAL A 399 -5.95 -4.38 19.41
CA VAL A 399 -6.42 -4.77 18.08
C VAL A 399 -5.32 -4.57 17.06
N THR A 400 -5.23 -5.47 16.07
CA THR A 400 -4.38 -5.34 14.88
C THR A 400 -5.23 -5.50 13.62
N GLY A 401 -4.71 -5.05 12.47
CA GLY A 401 -5.45 -5.07 11.22
C GLY A 401 -6.48 -3.94 11.14
N TRP A 402 -7.55 -4.17 10.40
CA TRP A 402 -8.61 -3.18 10.21
C TRP A 402 -9.48 -3.02 11.46
N VAL A 403 -9.74 -1.77 11.84
CA VAL A 403 -10.64 -1.43 12.95
C VAL A 403 -11.55 -0.26 12.57
N LYS A 404 -12.81 -0.33 12.98
CA LYS A 404 -13.77 0.76 12.86
C LYS A 404 -13.97 1.42 14.21
N ALA A 405 -13.64 2.71 14.33
CA ALA A 405 -13.79 3.48 15.56
C ALA A 405 -14.35 4.87 15.24
N GLY A 406 -15.37 5.33 15.97
CA GLY A 406 -16.02 6.62 15.72
C GLY A 406 -16.56 6.79 14.28
N GLY A 407 -17.02 5.71 13.65
CA GLY A 407 -17.54 5.72 12.28
C GLY A 407 -16.48 5.78 11.17
N LYS A 408 -15.19 5.84 11.52
CA LYS A 408 -14.07 5.85 10.58
C LYS A 408 -13.31 4.52 10.62
N ASP A 409 -12.68 4.17 9.50
CA ASP A 409 -11.86 2.98 9.37
C ASP A 409 -10.39 3.34 9.56
N TYR A 410 -9.67 2.51 10.30
CA TYR A 410 -8.25 2.63 10.63
C TYR A 410 -7.56 1.30 10.37
N TYR A 411 -6.24 1.33 10.22
CA TYR A 411 -5.43 0.12 10.12
C TYR A 411 -4.30 0.14 11.15
N LEU A 412 -4.23 -0.92 11.94
CA LEU A 412 -3.19 -1.15 12.94
C LEU A 412 -2.25 -2.22 12.39
N ARG A 413 -0.95 -1.96 12.36
CA ARG A 413 0.05 -2.90 11.83
C ARG A 413 -0.04 -4.25 12.54
N PRO A 414 -0.16 -5.39 11.83
CA PRO A 414 -0.27 -6.70 12.45
C PRO A 414 0.89 -7.03 13.40
N SER A 415 2.11 -6.64 13.06
CA SER A 415 3.32 -6.92 13.85
C SER A 415 3.41 -6.12 15.15
N SER A 416 2.92 -4.87 15.17
CA SER A 416 3.17 -3.95 16.29
C SER A 416 1.92 -3.36 16.93
N GLY A 417 0.76 -3.46 16.29
CA GLY A 417 -0.47 -2.77 16.69
C GLY A 417 -0.45 -1.25 16.50
N ILE A 418 0.60 -0.70 15.87
CA ILE A 418 0.73 0.74 15.63
C ILE A 418 -0.21 1.17 14.52
N MET A 419 -0.99 2.23 14.75
CA MET A 419 -1.85 2.85 13.76
C MET A 419 -1.01 3.44 12.62
N VAL A 420 -1.42 3.18 11.38
CA VAL A 420 -0.75 3.72 10.20
C VAL A 420 -1.32 5.06 9.77
N THR A 421 -0.49 5.90 9.13
CA THR A 421 -0.86 7.16 8.48
C THR A 421 -0.25 7.21 7.07
N GLY A 422 -0.69 8.15 6.24
CA GLY A 422 -0.16 8.34 4.89
C GLY A 422 -0.52 7.20 3.93
N LYS A 423 0.31 6.99 2.91
CA LYS A 423 0.12 5.95 1.90
C LYS A 423 0.62 4.60 2.42
N GLN A 424 -0.18 3.56 2.29
CA GLN A 424 0.13 2.20 2.73
C GLN A 424 -0.32 1.19 1.65
N THR A 425 0.44 0.13 1.48
CA THR A 425 0.02 -1.04 0.67
C THR A 425 -0.38 -2.16 1.63
N ILE A 426 -1.63 -2.58 1.57
CA ILE A 426 -2.20 -3.60 2.48
C ILE A 426 -2.83 -4.69 1.62
N GLY A 427 -2.32 -5.90 1.70
CA GLY A 427 -2.79 -7.02 0.87
C GLY A 427 -2.69 -6.73 -0.63
N GLY A 428 -1.58 -6.10 -1.08
CA GLY A 428 -1.35 -5.71 -2.48
C GLY A 428 -2.18 -4.51 -2.96
N LYS A 429 -2.95 -3.85 -2.09
CA LYS A 429 -3.85 -2.74 -2.42
C LYS A 429 -3.38 -1.44 -1.76
N ALA A 430 -3.27 -0.36 -2.54
CA ALA A 430 -2.89 0.95 -2.02
C ALA A 430 -4.05 1.63 -1.29
N TYR A 431 -3.78 2.13 -0.10
CA TYR A 431 -4.68 2.91 0.75
C TYR A 431 -4.01 4.21 1.15
N THR A 432 -4.81 5.21 1.48
CA THR A 432 -4.29 6.48 2.04
C THR A 432 -5.03 6.77 3.34
N PHE A 433 -4.28 7.06 4.39
CA PHE A 433 -4.80 7.45 5.68
C PHE A 433 -4.41 8.90 5.96
N ASP A 434 -5.29 9.66 6.60
CA ASP A 434 -5.00 11.05 6.99
C ASP A 434 -4.03 11.11 8.19
N SER A 435 -3.67 12.31 8.62
CA SER A 435 -2.78 12.51 9.77
C SER A 435 -3.36 11.99 11.09
N SER A 436 -4.69 11.80 11.18
CA SER A 436 -5.34 11.17 12.32
C SER A 436 -5.39 9.66 12.23
N GLY A 437 -4.87 9.07 11.15
CA GLY A 437 -4.92 7.63 10.86
C GLY A 437 -6.23 7.14 10.25
N ALA A 438 -7.19 8.01 9.98
CA ALA A 438 -8.45 7.61 9.36
C ALA A 438 -8.27 7.36 7.86
N LEU A 439 -8.88 6.29 7.36
CA LEU A 439 -8.87 5.96 5.94
C LEU A 439 -9.49 7.09 5.11
N VAL A 440 -8.70 7.65 4.20
CA VAL A 440 -9.19 8.60 3.21
C VAL A 440 -9.93 7.84 2.12
N VAL A 441 -11.25 7.80 2.23
CA VAL A 441 -12.10 7.28 1.17
C VAL A 441 -12.11 8.33 0.06
N ASN A 442 -11.51 8.03 -1.08
CA ASN A 442 -11.59 8.91 -2.24
C ASN A 442 -13.03 8.90 -2.76
N THR A 443 -13.82 9.89 -2.33
CA THR A 443 -15.25 10.00 -2.69
C THR A 443 -15.46 10.64 -4.07
N THR A 444 -14.42 11.08 -4.77
CA THR A 444 -14.54 11.75 -6.06
C THR A 444 -14.46 10.75 -7.22
N PRO A 445 -15.42 10.80 -8.14
CA PRO A 445 -15.32 10.05 -9.39
C PRO A 445 -14.09 10.47 -10.21
N ARG A 446 -13.47 9.51 -10.89
CA ARG A 446 -12.28 9.77 -11.73
C ARG A 446 -12.50 9.36 -13.18
N TRP A 447 -11.94 10.15 -14.10
CA TRP A 447 -11.91 9.81 -15.51
C TRP A 447 -10.89 8.68 -15.78
N VAL A 448 -11.32 7.69 -16.55
CA VAL A 448 -10.48 6.54 -16.95
C VAL A 448 -10.67 6.32 -18.46
N LYS A 449 -9.57 6.24 -19.19
CA LYS A 449 -9.58 5.88 -20.63
C LYS A 449 -9.31 4.38 -20.76
N SER A 450 -10.19 3.66 -21.44
CA SER A 450 -10.05 2.22 -21.66
C SER A 450 -10.66 1.86 -23.02
N GLY A 451 -9.97 1.05 -23.81
CA GLY A 451 -10.44 0.66 -25.15
C GLY A 451 -10.73 1.86 -26.08
N GLY A 452 -9.96 2.95 -25.97
CA GLY A 452 -10.20 4.18 -26.75
C GLY A 452 -11.33 5.08 -26.23
N ALA A 453 -12.16 4.62 -25.30
CA ALA A 453 -13.29 5.36 -24.74
C ALA A 453 -12.98 5.94 -23.35
N TRP A 454 -13.63 7.04 -23.00
CA TRP A 454 -13.58 7.62 -21.66
C TRP A 454 -14.75 7.17 -20.80
N TYR A 455 -14.45 6.84 -19.57
CA TYR A 455 -15.40 6.44 -18.52
C TYR A 455 -15.21 7.33 -17.29
N LEU A 456 -16.29 7.64 -16.61
CA LEU A 456 -16.22 8.23 -15.28
C LEU A 456 -16.52 7.12 -14.26
N ARG A 457 -15.52 6.77 -13.45
CA ARG A 457 -15.66 5.70 -12.43
C ARG A 457 -15.91 6.29 -11.06
N SER A 458 -16.84 5.68 -10.35
CA SER A 458 -17.05 5.95 -8.92
C SER A 458 -15.80 5.56 -8.12
N PRO A 459 -15.69 5.97 -6.85
CA PRO A 459 -14.63 5.53 -5.94
C PRO A 459 -14.49 4.01 -5.86
N GLU A 460 -15.62 3.28 -5.93
CA GLU A 460 -15.69 1.81 -5.90
C GLU A 460 -15.31 1.16 -7.23
N GLY A 461 -14.95 1.98 -8.24
CA GLY A 461 -14.52 1.49 -9.54
C GLY A 461 -15.64 1.19 -10.54
N LYS A 462 -16.91 1.47 -10.19
CA LYS A 462 -18.06 1.28 -11.09
C LYS A 462 -18.15 2.41 -12.11
N ASN A 463 -18.48 2.09 -13.36
CA ASN A 463 -18.75 3.10 -14.38
C ASN A 463 -20.05 3.84 -14.04
N LEU A 464 -19.98 5.17 -14.00
CA LEU A 464 -21.15 6.03 -13.88
C LEU A 464 -21.86 6.14 -15.24
N THR A 465 -23.15 6.39 -15.22
CA THR A 465 -24.00 6.53 -16.41
C THR A 465 -24.90 7.77 -16.29
N GLY A 466 -25.50 8.18 -17.39
CA GLY A 466 -26.36 9.35 -17.43
C GLY A 466 -25.59 10.67 -17.30
N TRP A 467 -26.30 11.73 -16.90
CA TRP A 467 -25.71 13.04 -16.67
C TRP A 467 -24.85 13.06 -15.41
N GLN A 468 -23.60 13.53 -15.55
CA GLN A 468 -22.65 13.68 -14.46
C GLN A 468 -22.05 15.09 -14.48
N LYS A 469 -22.00 15.75 -13.32
CA LYS A 469 -21.39 17.06 -13.16
C LYS A 469 -20.01 16.89 -12.50
N VAL A 470 -18.94 17.18 -13.23
CA VAL A 470 -17.56 17.06 -12.75
C VAL A 470 -16.90 18.43 -12.82
N SER A 471 -16.42 18.94 -11.70
CA SER A 471 -15.80 20.27 -11.60
C SER A 471 -16.62 21.38 -12.26
N GLY A 472 -17.94 21.37 -12.01
CA GLY A 472 -18.87 22.37 -12.54
C GLY A 472 -19.38 22.13 -13.96
N THR A 473 -18.77 21.21 -14.73
CA THR A 473 -19.10 20.90 -16.12
C THR A 473 -19.94 19.63 -16.22
N TRP A 474 -20.99 19.66 -17.06
CA TRP A 474 -21.84 18.51 -17.32
C TRP A 474 -21.27 17.62 -18.44
N TYR A 475 -21.34 16.32 -18.22
CA TYR A 475 -20.99 15.25 -19.17
C TYR A 475 -22.12 14.22 -19.20
N TYR A 476 -22.24 13.51 -20.31
CA TYR A 476 -23.20 12.42 -20.42
C TYR A 476 -22.49 11.10 -20.74
N LEU A 477 -22.75 10.09 -19.94
CA LEU A 477 -22.25 8.73 -20.10
C LEU A 477 -23.45 7.85 -20.55
N ASN A 478 -23.26 7.05 -21.58
CA ASN A 478 -24.32 6.13 -22.04
C ASN A 478 -24.56 4.98 -21.02
N GLY A 479 -25.49 4.08 -21.34
CA GLY A 479 -25.81 2.93 -20.48
C GLY A 479 -24.65 1.99 -20.15
N SER A 480 -23.58 2.01 -21.00
CA SER A 480 -22.34 1.27 -20.74
C SER A 480 -21.29 2.10 -20.01
N GLY A 481 -21.59 3.36 -19.63
CA GLY A 481 -20.69 4.28 -18.97
C GLY A 481 -19.73 5.00 -19.91
N ILE A 482 -19.88 4.89 -21.22
CA ILE A 482 -19.01 5.55 -22.20
C ILE A 482 -19.42 7.03 -22.34
N MET A 483 -18.45 7.95 -22.18
CA MET A 483 -18.65 9.39 -22.37
C MET A 483 -19.07 9.67 -23.79
N GLN A 484 -20.17 10.41 -23.95
CA GLN A 484 -20.70 10.80 -25.23
C GLN A 484 -20.12 12.13 -25.72
N THR A 485 -20.05 12.30 -27.05
CA THR A 485 -19.64 13.52 -27.74
C THR A 485 -20.57 13.78 -28.93
N GLY A 486 -20.63 15.01 -29.43
CA GLY A 486 -21.48 15.37 -30.54
C GLY A 486 -22.96 15.57 -30.15
N TRP A 487 -23.87 15.35 -31.09
CA TRP A 487 -25.31 15.53 -30.85
C TRP A 487 -25.89 14.37 -30.04
N LEU A 488 -26.58 14.70 -28.96
CA LEU A 488 -27.26 13.77 -28.07
C LEU A 488 -28.73 14.08 -28.00
N LYS A 489 -29.59 13.12 -28.31
CA LYS A 489 -31.03 13.23 -28.15
C LYS A 489 -31.52 12.45 -26.93
N LEU A 490 -32.16 13.13 -26.01
CA LEU A 490 -32.79 12.50 -24.84
C LEU A 490 -34.28 12.88 -24.84
N GLY A 491 -35.13 11.92 -25.11
CA GLY A 491 -36.57 12.15 -25.31
C GLY A 491 -36.79 13.09 -26.51
N LYS A 492 -37.41 14.23 -26.27
CA LYS A 492 -37.68 15.27 -27.31
C LYS A 492 -36.60 16.35 -27.35
N THR A 493 -35.60 16.35 -26.48
CA THR A 493 -34.60 17.39 -26.31
C THR A 493 -33.28 16.98 -26.92
N TRP A 494 -32.66 17.91 -27.66
CA TRP A 494 -31.33 17.76 -28.20
C TRP A 494 -30.32 18.53 -27.36
N TYR A 495 -29.14 17.96 -27.19
CA TYR A 495 -27.97 18.53 -26.55
C TYR A 495 -26.76 18.42 -27.48
N TYR A 496 -25.76 19.22 -27.26
CA TYR A 496 -24.50 19.11 -27.98
C TYR A 496 -23.36 18.96 -26.98
N LEU A 497 -22.61 17.85 -27.09
CA LEU A 497 -21.45 17.55 -26.28
C LEU A 497 -20.20 17.84 -27.12
N LYS A 498 -19.30 18.65 -26.61
CA LYS A 498 -18.05 19.02 -27.29
C LYS A 498 -17.17 17.78 -27.48
N GLY A 499 -16.09 17.86 -28.27
CA GLY A 499 -15.13 16.76 -28.42
C GLY A 499 -14.48 16.34 -27.09
N SER A 500 -14.44 17.21 -26.08
CA SER A 500 -14.03 16.91 -24.72
C SER A 500 -15.09 16.18 -23.87
N GLY A 501 -16.28 15.93 -24.41
CA GLY A 501 -17.45 15.42 -23.69
C GLY A 501 -18.25 16.47 -22.93
N ALA A 502 -17.72 17.68 -22.78
CA ALA A 502 -18.40 18.76 -22.05
C ALA A 502 -19.67 19.20 -22.74
N MET A 503 -20.79 19.33 -22.00
CA MET A 503 -22.05 19.89 -22.52
C MET A 503 -21.83 21.33 -22.99
N ALA A 504 -22.27 21.64 -24.23
CA ALA A 504 -22.22 22.96 -24.76
C ALA A 504 -23.38 23.83 -24.28
N GLU A 505 -23.10 25.08 -24.01
CA GLU A 505 -24.08 26.13 -23.70
C GLU A 505 -23.79 27.37 -24.54
N GLY A 506 -24.82 28.17 -24.79
CA GLY A 506 -24.71 29.35 -25.62
C GLY A 506 -24.61 29.01 -27.12
N TRP A 507 -23.95 29.87 -27.89
CA TRP A 507 -23.77 29.68 -29.33
C TRP A 507 -22.72 28.60 -29.62
N ALA A 508 -23.08 27.62 -30.46
CA ALA A 508 -22.20 26.59 -30.95
C ALA A 508 -22.24 26.46 -32.46
N LYS A 509 -21.09 26.50 -33.13
CA LYS A 509 -20.99 26.29 -34.58
C LYS A 509 -20.64 24.81 -34.83
N VAL A 510 -21.54 24.07 -35.44
CA VAL A 510 -21.39 22.64 -35.71
C VAL A 510 -21.58 22.39 -37.21
N ARG A 511 -20.57 21.81 -37.87
CA ARG A 511 -20.59 21.56 -39.33
C ARG A 511 -21.08 22.74 -40.18
N GLY A 512 -20.58 23.94 -39.84
CA GLY A 512 -20.87 25.18 -40.60
C GLY A 512 -22.14 25.91 -40.17
N SER A 513 -23.06 25.30 -39.43
CA SER A 513 -24.31 25.91 -38.94
C SER A 513 -24.18 26.35 -37.49
N TRP A 514 -24.81 27.47 -37.13
CA TRP A 514 -24.90 27.94 -35.76
C TRP A 514 -26.14 27.39 -35.06
N TYR A 515 -25.99 27.00 -33.82
CA TYR A 515 -27.02 26.52 -32.91
C TYR A 515 -26.94 27.27 -31.60
N TYR A 516 -28.06 27.37 -30.90
CA TYR A 516 -28.07 27.94 -29.55
C TYR A 516 -28.50 26.90 -28.52
N LEU A 517 -27.62 26.62 -27.57
CA LEU A 517 -27.87 25.73 -26.45
C LEU A 517 -28.20 26.60 -25.24
N ASN A 518 -29.37 26.38 -24.63
CA ASN A 518 -29.84 27.22 -23.51
C ASN A 518 -28.90 27.10 -22.31
N PRO A 519 -28.32 28.22 -21.80
CA PRO A 519 -27.50 28.20 -20.62
C PRO A 519 -28.18 27.54 -19.42
N GLY A 520 -27.40 26.80 -18.62
CA GLY A 520 -27.87 26.04 -17.48
C GLY A 520 -28.50 24.70 -17.80
N SER A 521 -29.25 24.58 -18.91
CA SER A 521 -29.92 23.33 -19.29
C SER A 521 -29.21 22.59 -20.44
N GLY A 522 -28.40 23.26 -21.26
CA GLY A 522 -27.80 22.69 -22.46
C GLY A 522 -28.79 22.33 -23.57
N ALA A 523 -30.09 22.56 -23.37
CA ALA A 523 -31.13 22.19 -24.34
C ALA A 523 -31.05 23.05 -25.59
N MET A 524 -31.05 22.41 -26.77
CA MET A 524 -31.06 23.10 -28.07
C MET A 524 -32.33 23.94 -28.26
N ALA A 525 -32.15 25.21 -28.58
CA ALA A 525 -33.26 26.11 -28.88
C ALA A 525 -33.77 25.90 -30.30
N THR A 526 -35.08 26.13 -30.50
CA THR A 526 -35.75 26.22 -31.79
C THR A 526 -36.72 27.40 -31.77
N GLY A 527 -37.11 27.90 -32.92
CA GLY A 527 -37.98 29.07 -33.04
C GLY A 527 -37.26 30.40 -32.72
N TRP A 528 -38.04 31.42 -32.32
CA TRP A 528 -37.48 32.70 -31.92
C TRP A 528 -36.75 32.62 -30.59
N LYS A 529 -35.54 33.19 -30.55
CA LYS A 529 -34.72 33.24 -29.32
C LYS A 529 -34.06 34.61 -29.18
N SER A 530 -34.29 35.28 -28.07
CA SER A 530 -33.57 36.49 -27.70
C SER A 530 -32.29 36.16 -26.96
N VAL A 531 -31.18 36.72 -27.41
CA VAL A 531 -29.85 36.55 -26.78
C VAL A 531 -29.20 37.93 -26.68
N GLY A 532 -28.96 38.41 -25.49
CA GLY A 532 -28.40 39.74 -25.26
C GLY A 532 -29.24 40.87 -25.88
N GLY A 533 -30.57 40.76 -25.82
CA GLY A 533 -31.50 41.76 -26.40
C GLY A 533 -31.70 41.64 -27.91
N THR A 534 -30.95 40.77 -28.59
CA THR A 534 -31.06 40.58 -30.07
C THR A 534 -31.85 39.30 -30.36
N TRP A 535 -32.82 39.40 -31.29
CA TRP A 535 -33.61 38.24 -31.69
C TRP A 535 -32.95 37.46 -32.84
N TYR A 536 -32.99 36.15 -32.70
CA TYR A 536 -32.53 35.17 -33.69
C TYR A 536 -33.65 34.14 -33.95
N TYR A 537 -33.61 33.50 -35.10
CA TYR A 537 -34.53 32.39 -35.39
C TYR A 537 -33.77 31.10 -35.66
N LEU A 538 -34.06 30.08 -34.87
CA LEU A 538 -33.55 28.72 -35.03
C LEU A 538 -34.64 27.88 -35.70
N ASN A 539 -34.32 27.19 -36.77
CA ASN A 539 -35.31 26.35 -37.46
C ASN A 539 -35.66 25.10 -36.67
N GLY A 540 -36.54 24.25 -37.17
CA GLY A 540 -36.95 23.01 -36.49
C GLY A 540 -35.82 22.02 -36.19
N SER A 541 -34.70 22.10 -36.93
CA SER A 541 -33.47 21.35 -36.64
C SER A 541 -32.52 22.08 -35.70
N GLY A 542 -32.89 23.26 -35.16
CA GLY A 542 -32.07 24.08 -34.30
C GLY A 542 -31.06 24.97 -35.02
N ALA A 543 -30.90 24.84 -36.33
CA ALA A 543 -29.96 25.66 -37.09
C ALA A 543 -30.41 27.11 -37.23
N MET A 544 -29.53 28.08 -36.95
CA MET A 544 -29.79 29.50 -37.07
C MET A 544 -30.07 29.87 -38.52
N LYS A 545 -31.16 30.63 -38.75
CA LYS A 545 -31.53 31.16 -40.06
C LYS A 545 -30.83 32.49 -40.32
N THR A 546 -30.56 32.73 -41.60
CA THR A 546 -30.15 34.01 -42.16
C THR A 546 -30.99 34.32 -43.42
N GLY A 547 -31.05 35.56 -43.83
CA GLY A 547 -31.83 35.97 -45.00
C GLY A 547 -33.35 36.07 -44.73
N TRP A 548 -34.16 35.97 -45.76
CA TRP A 548 -35.61 36.07 -45.65
C TRP A 548 -36.23 34.86 -44.96
N LEU A 549 -37.10 35.12 -43.99
CA LEU A 549 -37.86 34.14 -43.23
C LEU A 549 -39.35 34.44 -43.30
N LYS A 550 -40.14 33.49 -43.75
CA LYS A 550 -41.60 33.56 -43.74
C LYS A 550 -42.17 32.70 -42.64
N LEU A 551 -42.93 33.29 -41.73
CA LEU A 551 -43.67 32.60 -40.71
C LEU A 551 -45.16 32.95 -40.84
N GLY A 552 -45.96 31.96 -41.24
CA GLY A 552 -47.36 32.22 -41.62
C GLY A 552 -47.47 33.21 -42.76
N LYS A 553 -48.16 34.35 -42.54
CA LYS A 553 -48.28 35.40 -43.47
C LYS A 553 -47.23 36.53 -43.37
N THR A 554 -46.37 36.45 -42.34
CA THR A 554 -45.39 37.52 -42.01
C THR A 554 -43.99 37.17 -42.50
N TRP A 555 -43.33 38.13 -43.09
CA TRP A 555 -41.92 38.03 -43.49
C TRP A 555 -41.03 38.76 -42.49
N TYR A 556 -39.86 38.21 -42.26
CA TYR A 556 -38.77 38.76 -41.46
C TYR A 556 -37.48 38.70 -42.27
N TYR A 557 -36.53 39.51 -41.91
CA TYR A 557 -35.19 39.40 -42.46
C TYR A 557 -34.15 39.24 -41.39
N LEU A 558 -33.38 38.16 -41.47
CA LEU A 558 -32.26 37.85 -40.57
C LEU A 558 -30.99 38.27 -41.29
N LYS A 559 -30.18 39.10 -40.64
CA LYS A 559 -28.87 39.55 -41.17
C LYS A 559 -27.94 38.36 -41.36
N GLY A 560 -26.78 38.52 -42.01
CA GLY A 560 -25.74 37.48 -42.13
C GLY A 560 -25.22 36.99 -40.78
N SER A 561 -25.33 37.82 -39.73
CA SER A 561 -25.05 37.43 -38.35
C SER A 561 -26.14 36.57 -37.68
N GLY A 562 -27.29 36.38 -38.35
CA GLY A 562 -28.51 35.76 -37.80
C GLY A 562 -29.41 36.72 -37.03
N ALA A 563 -28.95 37.94 -36.74
CA ALA A 563 -29.73 38.91 -35.98
C ALA A 563 -30.96 39.37 -36.80
N MET A 564 -32.14 39.43 -36.16
CA MET A 564 -33.35 39.97 -36.75
C MET A 564 -33.12 41.44 -37.12
N ALA A 565 -33.45 41.77 -38.36
CA ALA A 565 -33.33 43.12 -38.85
C ALA A 565 -34.55 43.98 -38.48
N GLU A 566 -34.30 45.20 -38.15
CA GLU A 566 -35.30 46.22 -37.90
C GLU A 566 -34.97 47.51 -38.71
N GLY A 567 -36.00 48.36 -38.99
CA GLY A 567 -35.81 49.55 -39.75
C GLY A 567 -35.54 49.26 -41.21
N TRP A 568 -34.93 50.24 -41.93
CA TRP A 568 -34.57 50.13 -43.34
C TRP A 568 -33.45 49.14 -43.58
N GLN A 569 -33.70 48.16 -44.49
CA GLN A 569 -32.72 47.17 -44.95
C GLN A 569 -32.64 47.14 -46.45
N LYS A 570 -31.43 47.21 -47.01
CA LYS A 570 -31.20 47.03 -48.44
C LYS A 570 -30.83 45.59 -48.73
N VAL A 571 -31.68 44.89 -49.47
CA VAL A 571 -31.47 43.43 -49.72
C VAL A 571 -31.59 43.24 -51.24
N SER A 572 -30.57 42.70 -51.91
CA SER A 572 -30.53 42.45 -53.34
C SER A 572 -30.93 43.68 -54.16
N GLY A 573 -30.45 44.88 -53.81
CA GLY A 573 -30.67 46.12 -54.49
C GLY A 573 -31.94 46.89 -54.15
N ALA A 574 -32.94 46.25 -53.52
CA ALA A 574 -34.20 46.85 -53.08
C ALA A 574 -34.18 47.20 -51.57
N TRP A 575 -34.88 48.32 -51.24
CA TRP A 575 -35.09 48.71 -49.86
C TRP A 575 -36.37 48.10 -49.29
N TYR A 576 -36.27 47.56 -48.05
CA TYR A 576 -37.37 47.01 -47.28
C TYR A 576 -37.42 47.71 -45.93
N TYR A 577 -38.57 47.75 -45.29
CA TYR A 577 -38.73 48.25 -43.93
C TYR A 577 -39.26 47.18 -43.03
N LEU A 578 -38.49 46.86 -41.95
CA LEU A 578 -38.86 45.95 -40.95
C LEU A 578 -39.32 46.75 -39.74
N ASN A 579 -40.51 46.46 -39.23
CA ASN A 579 -41.11 47.20 -38.12
C ASN A 579 -40.23 47.03 -36.84
N PRO A 580 -39.81 48.15 -36.20
CA PRO A 580 -39.06 48.08 -34.94
C PRO A 580 -39.82 47.29 -33.89
N GLY A 581 -39.08 46.55 -33.04
CA GLY A 581 -39.58 45.66 -31.98
C GLY A 581 -40.17 44.35 -32.48
N SER A 582 -40.84 44.32 -33.64
CA SER A 582 -41.43 43.06 -34.14
C SER A 582 -40.63 42.40 -35.27
N GLY A 583 -39.78 43.14 -35.95
CA GLY A 583 -39.02 42.68 -37.14
C GLY A 583 -39.88 42.32 -38.33
N SER A 584 -41.22 42.52 -38.28
CA SER A 584 -42.14 42.17 -39.36
C SER A 584 -42.00 43.09 -40.55
N MET A 585 -41.93 42.53 -41.77
CA MET A 585 -41.81 43.28 -42.97
C MET A 585 -43.07 44.16 -43.25
N LYS A 586 -42.89 45.44 -43.45
CA LYS A 586 -43.92 46.37 -43.76
C LYS A 586 -44.28 46.30 -45.26
N THR A 587 -45.57 46.38 -45.53
CA THR A 587 -46.12 46.57 -46.90
C THR A 587 -47.09 47.72 -46.90
N GLY A 588 -47.35 48.29 -48.06
CA GLY A 588 -48.27 49.41 -48.20
C GLY A 588 -47.65 50.76 -47.75
N TRP A 589 -48.53 51.67 -47.31
CA TRP A 589 -48.07 52.97 -46.85
C TRP A 589 -47.31 52.96 -45.55
N LEU A 590 -46.20 53.69 -45.50
CA LEU A 590 -45.35 53.86 -44.32
C LEU A 590 -45.08 55.34 -44.08
N LYS A 591 -45.39 55.82 -42.87
CA LYS A 591 -45.06 57.16 -42.42
C LYS A 591 -43.91 57.14 -41.43
N LEU A 592 -42.83 57.81 -41.69
CA LEU A 592 -41.71 57.99 -40.76
C LEU A 592 -41.47 59.51 -40.57
N GLY A 593 -41.78 59.97 -39.38
CA GLY A 593 -41.81 61.41 -39.09
C GLY A 593 -42.83 62.13 -39.97
N LYS A 594 -42.36 63.09 -40.78
CA LYS A 594 -43.21 63.85 -41.75
C LYS A 594 -43.21 63.21 -43.12
N THR A 595 -42.40 62.17 -43.42
CA THR A 595 -42.20 61.61 -44.76
C THR A 595 -43.01 60.31 -44.92
N TRP A 596 -43.69 60.22 -46.09
CA TRP A 596 -44.38 59.00 -46.48
C TRP A 596 -43.57 58.21 -47.51
N TYR A 597 -43.64 56.93 -47.41
CA TYR A 597 -43.09 55.93 -48.31
C TYR A 597 -44.15 54.90 -48.69
N TYR A 598 -43.93 54.21 -49.80
CA TYR A 598 -44.80 53.11 -50.21
C TYR A 598 -44.02 51.82 -50.47
N LEU A 599 -44.38 50.78 -49.78
CA LEU A 599 -43.81 49.44 -49.95
C LEU A 599 -44.79 48.60 -50.76
N SER A 600 -44.29 47.92 -51.78
CA SER A 600 -45.13 47.03 -52.60
C SER A 600 -45.66 45.86 -51.82
N GLY A 601 -46.54 45.04 -52.39
CA GLY A 601 -47.02 43.80 -51.79
C GLY A 601 -45.88 42.81 -51.49
N SER A 602 -44.73 42.90 -52.18
CA SER A 602 -43.51 42.17 -51.90
C SER A 602 -42.62 42.79 -50.81
N GLY A 603 -43.02 43.94 -50.26
CA GLY A 603 -42.27 44.71 -49.26
C GLY A 603 -41.22 45.67 -49.87
N ALA A 604 -40.94 45.64 -51.16
CA ALA A 604 -39.94 46.50 -51.76
C ALA A 604 -40.42 47.96 -51.87
N MET A 605 -39.56 48.87 -51.38
CA MET A 605 -39.83 50.34 -51.46
C MET A 605 -39.99 50.75 -52.90
N ARG A 606 -40.99 51.53 -53.18
CA ARG A 606 -41.30 52.11 -54.51
C ARG A 606 -40.67 53.48 -54.66
N THR A 607 -40.19 53.75 -55.89
CA THR A 607 -39.64 55.02 -56.31
C THR A 607 -40.29 55.38 -57.65
N GLY A 608 -40.18 56.62 -58.07
CA GLY A 608 -40.77 57.10 -59.31
C GLY A 608 -42.31 57.19 -59.24
N TRP A 609 -42.96 57.19 -60.40
CA TRP A 609 -44.43 57.27 -60.53
C TRP A 609 -45.10 55.97 -60.10
N GLN A 610 -46.08 56.06 -59.18
CA GLN A 610 -46.87 54.91 -58.66
C GLN A 610 -48.36 55.28 -58.67
N LYS A 611 -49.21 54.42 -59.28
CA LYS A 611 -50.65 54.55 -59.19
C LYS A 611 -51.17 53.65 -58.04
N ILE A 612 -51.67 54.27 -57.00
CA ILE A 612 -52.10 53.56 -55.77
C ILE A 612 -53.53 53.91 -55.45
N GLY A 613 -54.44 52.95 -55.43
CA GLY A 613 -55.86 53.16 -55.16
C GLY A 613 -56.52 54.09 -56.21
N GLY A 614 -56.06 54.06 -57.46
CA GLY A 614 -56.56 54.90 -58.55
C GLY A 614 -55.85 56.25 -58.67
N THR A 615 -55.11 56.72 -57.68
CA THR A 615 -54.44 58.01 -57.58
C THR A 615 -52.96 57.90 -57.93
N TRP A 616 -52.38 58.89 -58.66
CA TRP A 616 -50.95 58.91 -58.95
C TRP A 616 -50.17 59.67 -57.88
N TYR A 617 -49.02 59.05 -57.48
CA TYR A 617 -48.04 59.62 -56.57
C TYR A 617 -46.64 59.52 -57.16
N TYR A 618 -45.75 60.42 -56.78
CA TYR A 618 -44.36 60.34 -57.17
C TYR A 618 -43.46 60.21 -55.95
N PHE A 619 -42.57 59.24 -56.00
CA PHE A 619 -41.62 58.96 -54.94
C PHE A 619 -40.21 59.29 -55.46
N ARG A 620 -39.44 60.07 -54.72
CA ARG A 620 -38.06 60.41 -55.06
C ARG A 620 -37.21 59.11 -55.07
N GLY A 621 -35.96 59.22 -55.60
CA GLY A 621 -34.99 58.11 -55.55
C GLY A 621 -34.70 57.62 -54.14
N SER A 622 -34.89 58.47 -53.13
CA SER A 622 -34.84 58.11 -51.70
C SER A 622 -36.07 57.35 -51.20
N GLY A 623 -37.12 57.21 -52.04
CA GLY A 623 -38.40 56.62 -51.63
C GLY A 623 -39.35 57.62 -50.98
N ALA A 624 -38.94 58.83 -50.69
CA ALA A 624 -39.78 59.85 -50.06
C ALA A 624 -40.85 60.32 -51.06
N MET A 625 -42.10 60.27 -50.58
CA MET A 625 -43.22 60.79 -51.35
C MET A 625 -43.11 62.30 -51.50
N VAL A 626 -43.31 62.80 -52.74
CA VAL A 626 -43.47 64.21 -53.00
C VAL A 626 -44.86 64.67 -52.58
N ALA A 627 -44.98 65.72 -51.77
CA ALA A 627 -46.25 66.27 -51.29
C ALA A 627 -46.11 67.75 -51.01
N ASP A 628 -47.20 68.52 -51.29
CA ASP A 628 -47.30 69.95 -51.07
C ASP A 628 -46.24 70.79 -51.81
N GLU A 629 -45.81 70.30 -52.99
CA GLU A 629 -44.77 70.95 -53.80
C GLU A 629 -44.97 70.74 -55.31
N ALA A 630 -44.30 71.55 -56.14
CA ALA A 630 -44.19 71.35 -57.56
C ALA A 630 -42.77 70.82 -57.87
N VAL A 631 -42.67 69.72 -58.64
CA VAL A 631 -41.39 69.06 -58.96
C VAL A 631 -41.27 68.84 -60.48
N THR A 632 -40.11 69.16 -61.04
CA THR A 632 -39.83 68.90 -62.48
C THR A 632 -39.32 67.46 -62.62
N ILE A 633 -40.06 66.65 -63.41
CA ILE A 633 -39.73 65.24 -63.65
C ILE A 633 -39.68 65.02 -65.16
N GLY A 634 -38.54 64.62 -65.71
CA GLY A 634 -38.37 64.41 -67.15
C GLY A 634 -38.66 65.66 -67.98
N GLY A 635 -38.32 66.82 -67.46
CA GLY A 635 -38.51 68.14 -68.16
C GLY A 635 -39.91 68.72 -68.06
N LYS A 636 -40.85 68.05 -67.38
CA LYS A 636 -42.21 68.54 -67.12
C LYS A 636 -42.44 68.78 -65.64
N THR A 637 -43.09 69.91 -65.30
CA THR A 637 -43.41 70.23 -63.90
C THR A 637 -44.78 69.66 -63.52
N TYR A 638 -44.83 68.95 -62.41
CA TYR A 638 -46.02 68.29 -61.82
C TYR A 638 -46.27 68.88 -60.43
N ARG A 639 -47.49 69.13 -60.09
CA ARG A 639 -47.86 69.60 -58.78
C ARG A 639 -48.52 68.51 -57.96
N PHE A 640 -48.19 68.48 -56.65
CA PHE A 640 -48.73 67.49 -55.77
C PHE A 640 -49.44 68.12 -54.57
N SER A 641 -50.58 67.55 -54.17
CA SER A 641 -51.37 68.01 -53.02
C SER A 641 -50.66 67.73 -51.71
N ALA A 642 -51.13 68.25 -50.60
CA ALA A 642 -50.64 67.92 -49.25
C ALA A 642 -50.74 66.43 -48.92
N SER A 643 -51.65 65.69 -49.58
CA SER A 643 -51.76 64.24 -49.47
C SER A 643 -50.81 63.49 -50.41
N GLY A 644 -50.01 64.18 -51.21
CA GLY A 644 -49.10 63.64 -52.21
C GLY A 644 -49.73 63.16 -53.49
N ALA A 645 -51.04 63.40 -53.68
CA ALA A 645 -51.75 63.11 -54.96
C ALA A 645 -51.30 64.05 -56.03
N TRP A 646 -51.03 63.55 -57.26
CA TRP A 646 -50.80 64.40 -58.45
C TRP A 646 -52.09 65.15 -58.76
N ILE A 647 -52.03 66.48 -58.90
CA ILE A 647 -53.14 67.40 -59.18
C ILE A 647 -52.86 68.24 -60.42
#